data_e023dab4f04e818d619a54eaeed6348c
#
_entry.id   e023dab4f04e818d619a54eaeed6348c
#
_cell.length_a   1.000
_cell.length_b   1.000
_cell.length_c   1.000
_cell.angle_alpha   90.00
_cell.angle_beta   90.00
_cell.angle_gamma   90.00
#
_symmetry.space_group_name_H-M   'P 1'
#
loop_
_entity.id
_entity.type
_entity.pdbx_description
1 polymer ?
#
loop_
_entity_poly.entity_id
_entity_poly.type
_entity_poly.pdbx_seq_one_letter_code
_entity_poly.pdbx_strand_id
1 'polypeptide(L)'
;MKAVFVALLFIVELLCMKHFYVNHSVAQLFVLALYCVVVDVAIWQSYCVFLSSDDEEKRGNCSGRCAQLLVLLLAAFAVAVIWEGCTVLGSPASHFSNIADWNKKRLIFFFLIFYCAILYLFQSGFSLKALFHSVSARVKATDYVSLVIIAFFIVFGCSTIAFVKGFINAVVYFLLVIITSVFTACLGIRKGNSALPVAFFIAAFSIGVFLVVSTPITTGISWDDQIHYSNALSTSYLFETQKTDTDINFTDEAVRRTQGFEEPSLSHFDRAEILEHARELNSSYRSDIASGHVQVNKHEEFVYTLSSIGYIPSAIGLWLARLLHFDFSSMIQFARICNLFSYCLAIAIAIKVTPSKKGLFAFVGMLPTSIFLASCFSYDAWLISFTILGFAYFLRYAWGDLNEFTVRNISLAFLFTFSGLAVKAVYFPIIGLFFMVPRNRFVSSKQRVHYYAAVFVLGLIAFASFALPFLFSAASGSNVGDMRGGSDVNSGQQIAFILADPLRYAEILANYFSTYYLNPMTSSEYAFNFAYLGALAAQISVNALRGLVQVLPALCLMLVGLFSADSISVKHAGPAYFLWASFVFLFTVALVATALYVSFTPVGLGTVNGCQSRYLLPLLVPCLSFILNQSRLVFGDSKRFILICLVFPFTLATICEFVLVIGKCC
;
A
#
# COMPACT_ATOMS: atom_id res chain seq x y z
N MET A 1 34.17 0.24 20.66
CA MET A 1 33.49 0.96 21.75
C MET A 1 32.12 1.51 21.36
N LYS A 2 31.98 2.31 20.28
CA LYS A 2 30.69 2.92 19.88
C LYS A 2 29.55 1.91 19.66
N ALA A 3 29.80 0.82 18.91
CA ALA A 3 28.81 -0.22 18.64
C ALA A 3 28.40 -1.01 19.91
N VAL A 4 29.36 -1.21 20.85
CA VAL A 4 29.09 -1.88 22.11
C VAL A 4 28.25 -1.00 23.03
N PHE A 5 28.49 0.32 23.01
CA PHE A 5 27.69 1.29 23.77
C PHE A 5 26.24 1.35 23.27
N VAL A 6 26.05 1.41 21.96
CA VAL A 6 24.71 1.39 21.34
C VAL A 6 23.98 0.07 21.63
N ALA A 7 24.67 -1.07 21.56
CA ALA A 7 24.09 -2.38 21.89
C ALA A 7 23.72 -2.50 23.38
N LEU A 8 24.53 -1.95 24.28
CA LEU A 8 24.23 -1.90 25.71
C LEU A 8 23.06 -0.98 26.02
N LEU A 9 22.97 0.18 25.36
CA LEU A 9 21.86 1.11 25.49
C LEU A 9 20.54 0.42 25.05
N PHE A 10 20.57 -0.25 23.89
CA PHE A 10 19.44 -1.01 23.36
C PHE A 10 18.97 -2.12 24.32
N ILE A 11 19.92 -2.87 24.95
CA ILE A 11 19.58 -3.90 25.94
C ILE A 11 18.96 -3.28 27.18
N VAL A 12 19.49 -2.15 27.68
CA VAL A 12 18.94 -1.43 28.84
C VAL A 12 17.55 -0.90 28.52
N GLU A 13 17.33 -0.33 27.34
CA GLU A 13 16.02 0.13 26.89
C GLU A 13 15.01 -1.01 26.81
N LEU A 14 15.39 -2.15 26.22
CA LEU A 14 14.55 -3.37 26.18
C LEU A 14 14.19 -3.85 27.60
N LEU A 15 15.12 -3.85 28.51
CA LEU A 15 14.89 -4.27 29.91
C LEU A 15 13.99 -3.28 30.67
N CYS A 16 14.21 -1.98 30.51
CA CYS A 16 13.36 -0.94 31.09
C CYS A 16 11.93 -1.01 30.56
N MET A 17 11.76 -1.23 29.26
CA MET A 17 10.45 -1.27 28.65
C MET A 17 9.70 -2.58 28.88
N LYS A 18 10.38 -3.70 29.14
CA LYS A 18 9.75 -4.96 29.61
C LYS A 18 8.91 -4.71 30.87
N HIS A 19 9.30 -3.75 31.69
CA HIS A 19 8.59 -3.38 32.91
C HIS A 19 7.26 -2.64 32.66
N PHE A 20 7.10 -2.01 31.48
CA PHE A 20 5.90 -1.24 31.12
C PHE A 20 4.84 -2.05 30.36
N TYR A 21 5.16 -3.26 29.90
CA TYR A 21 4.25 -4.08 29.10
C TYR A 21 4.10 -5.47 29.71
N VAL A 22 2.98 -5.71 30.35
CA VAL A 22 2.71 -6.96 31.13
C VAL A 22 2.31 -8.14 30.23
N ASN A 23 1.72 -7.91 29.07
CA ASN A 23 1.32 -8.97 28.12
C ASN A 23 2.00 -8.78 26.77
N HIS A 24 2.90 -9.67 26.42
CA HIS A 24 3.77 -9.53 25.23
C HIS A 24 3.31 -10.40 24.07
N SER A 25 2.70 -9.79 23.06
CA SER A 25 2.67 -10.40 21.73
C SER A 25 3.99 -10.11 20.98
N VAL A 26 4.36 -10.98 20.04
CA VAL A 26 5.55 -10.78 19.16
C VAL A 26 5.49 -9.42 18.45
N ALA A 27 4.29 -8.95 18.11
CA ALA A 27 4.08 -7.64 17.49
C ALA A 27 4.39 -6.48 18.45
N GLN A 28 4.06 -6.60 19.74
CA GLN A 28 4.40 -5.60 20.76
C GLN A 28 5.91 -5.51 20.99
N LEU A 29 6.62 -6.65 20.97
CA LEU A 29 8.08 -6.68 21.03
C LEU A 29 8.71 -6.01 19.79
N PHE A 30 8.12 -6.14 18.62
CA PHE A 30 8.59 -5.47 17.41
C PHE A 30 8.38 -3.95 17.47
N VAL A 31 7.21 -3.48 17.92
CA VAL A 31 6.94 -2.03 18.11
C VAL A 31 7.90 -1.46 19.16
N LEU A 32 8.17 -2.23 20.20
CA LEU A 32 9.13 -1.89 21.23
C LEU A 32 10.57 -1.76 20.67
N ALA A 33 10.99 -2.75 19.88
CA ALA A 33 12.29 -2.72 19.20
C ALA A 33 12.40 -1.52 18.25
N LEU A 34 11.33 -1.22 17.50
CA LEU A 34 11.30 -0.05 16.63
C LEU A 34 11.42 1.26 17.42
N TYR A 35 10.76 1.35 18.57
CA TYR A 35 10.87 2.51 19.46
C TYR A 35 12.31 2.68 19.98
N CYS A 36 12.97 1.61 20.42
CA CYS A 36 14.37 1.64 20.84
C CYS A 36 15.30 2.08 19.70
N VAL A 37 15.08 1.58 18.47
CA VAL A 37 15.84 2.02 17.29
C VAL A 37 15.68 3.52 17.04
N VAL A 38 14.47 4.07 17.21
CA VAL A 38 14.23 5.52 17.04
C VAL A 38 14.97 6.33 18.10
N VAL A 39 14.98 5.86 19.35
CA VAL A 39 15.74 6.49 20.44
C VAL A 39 17.24 6.44 20.17
N ASP A 40 17.78 5.27 19.78
CA ASP A 40 19.19 5.11 19.42
C ASP A 40 19.60 6.03 18.26
N VAL A 41 18.75 6.13 17.22
CA VAL A 41 18.98 7.05 16.11
C VAL A 41 18.99 8.51 16.58
N ALA A 42 18.08 8.89 17.48
CA ALA A 42 18.03 10.24 18.04
C ALA A 42 19.29 10.58 18.82
N ILE A 43 19.77 9.66 19.67
CA ILE A 43 21.01 9.80 20.44
C ILE A 43 22.21 9.89 19.50
N TRP A 44 22.29 8.99 18.51
CA TRP A 44 23.38 8.99 17.54
C TRP A 44 23.44 10.28 16.72
N GLN A 45 22.30 10.74 16.19
CA GLN A 45 22.23 12.00 15.45
C GLN A 45 22.59 13.20 16.31
N SER A 46 22.14 13.23 17.59
CA SER A 46 22.51 14.28 18.54
C SER A 46 24.03 14.29 18.78
N TYR A 47 24.63 13.12 18.92
CA TYR A 47 26.08 12.97 19.06
C TYR A 47 26.82 13.43 17.80
N CYS A 48 26.30 13.11 16.59
CA CYS A 48 26.89 13.58 15.34
C CYS A 48 26.82 15.12 15.22
N VAL A 49 25.70 15.73 15.59
CA VAL A 49 25.58 17.21 15.64
C VAL A 49 26.60 17.81 16.62
N PHE A 50 26.79 17.15 17.76
CA PHE A 50 27.77 17.61 18.77
C PHE A 50 29.23 17.53 18.26
N LEU A 51 29.57 16.53 17.42
CA LEU A 51 30.93 16.30 16.91
C LEU A 51 31.23 16.96 15.56
N SER A 52 30.24 17.40 14.80
CA SER A 52 30.35 17.74 13.36
C SER A 52 31.08 19.04 13.02
N SER A 53 31.75 19.71 13.95
CA SER A 53 32.56 20.89 13.62
C SER A 53 34.01 20.50 13.41
N ASP A 54 34.46 20.50 12.14
CA ASP A 54 35.87 20.27 11.76
C ASP A 54 36.80 21.46 12.05
N ASP A 55 36.27 22.63 12.43
CA ASP A 55 37.02 23.81 12.79
C ASP A 55 37.57 23.71 14.24
N GLU A 56 38.88 23.60 14.41
CA GLU A 56 39.53 23.56 15.72
C GLU A 56 39.23 24.81 16.54
N GLU A 57 39.03 25.96 15.91
CA GLU A 57 38.70 27.23 16.56
C GLU A 57 37.29 27.25 17.18
N LYS A 58 36.36 26.41 16.68
CA LYS A 58 35.00 26.26 17.21
C LYS A 58 34.85 25.14 18.25
N ARG A 59 35.87 24.32 18.48
CA ARG A 59 35.87 23.28 19.53
C ARG A 59 35.72 23.84 20.94
N GLY A 60 36.07 25.11 21.16
CA GLY A 60 35.98 25.78 22.48
C GLY A 60 34.55 26.15 22.92
N ASN A 61 33.54 26.17 22.04
CA ASN A 61 32.20 26.65 22.37
C ASN A 61 31.19 25.51 22.64
N CYS A 62 31.47 24.67 23.62
CA CYS A 62 30.60 23.60 24.07
C CYS A 62 29.22 24.13 24.51
N SER A 63 29.17 25.29 25.14
CA SER A 63 27.96 25.98 25.59
C SER A 63 27.00 26.32 24.39
N GLY A 64 27.55 26.81 23.29
CA GLY A 64 26.77 27.16 22.13
C GLY A 64 26.10 25.95 21.43
N ARG A 65 26.79 24.79 21.42
CA ARG A 65 26.25 23.54 20.84
C ARG A 65 25.17 22.91 21.71
N CYS A 66 25.39 22.94 23.04
CA CYS A 66 24.35 22.50 23.97
C CYS A 66 23.10 23.37 23.84
N ALA A 67 23.26 24.69 23.66
CA ALA A 67 22.14 25.60 23.43
C ALA A 67 21.41 25.30 22.10
N GLN A 68 22.14 24.99 21.02
CA GLN A 68 21.54 24.59 19.76
C GLN A 68 20.73 23.28 19.87
N LEU A 69 21.31 22.24 20.48
CA LEU A 69 20.58 20.98 20.70
C LEU A 69 19.35 21.18 21.58
N LEU A 70 19.45 22.04 22.62
CA LEU A 70 18.30 22.37 23.46
C LEU A 70 17.19 23.06 22.67
N VAL A 71 17.52 24.00 21.77
CA VAL A 71 16.55 24.67 20.91
C VAL A 71 15.86 23.67 19.98
N LEU A 72 16.61 22.75 19.36
CA LEU A 72 16.04 21.70 18.48
C LEU A 72 15.14 20.75 19.27
N LEU A 73 15.51 20.42 20.48
CA LEU A 73 14.75 19.58 21.41
C LEU A 73 13.43 20.25 21.81
N LEU A 74 13.49 21.54 22.18
CA LEU A 74 12.29 22.33 22.52
C LEU A 74 11.37 22.50 21.30
N ALA A 75 11.92 22.72 20.11
CA ALA A 75 11.14 22.82 18.89
C ALA A 75 10.42 21.48 18.59
N ALA A 76 11.10 20.36 18.73
CA ALA A 76 10.52 19.03 18.55
C ALA A 76 9.41 18.75 19.57
N PHE A 77 9.63 19.13 20.82
CA PHE A 77 8.62 19.00 21.87
C PHE A 77 7.39 19.86 21.61
N ALA A 78 7.58 21.12 21.20
CA ALA A 78 6.48 21.99 20.83
C ALA A 78 5.63 21.41 19.69
N VAL A 79 6.27 20.88 18.64
CA VAL A 79 5.55 20.22 17.52
C VAL A 79 4.80 18.98 18.01
N ALA A 80 5.39 18.17 18.88
CA ALA A 80 4.75 16.98 19.44
C ALA A 80 3.53 17.34 20.32
N VAL A 81 3.62 18.41 21.11
CA VAL A 81 2.49 18.93 21.93
C VAL A 81 1.37 19.42 21.02
N ILE A 82 1.70 20.19 19.98
CA ILE A 82 0.70 20.64 19.00
C ILE A 82 0.02 19.44 18.33
N TRP A 83 0.81 18.45 17.91
CA TRP A 83 0.29 17.23 17.29
C TRP A 83 -0.65 16.46 18.22
N GLU A 84 -0.24 16.23 19.45
CA GLU A 84 -1.07 15.55 20.45
C GLU A 84 -2.33 16.35 20.77
N GLY A 85 -2.21 17.68 20.93
CA GLY A 85 -3.35 18.57 21.13
C GLY A 85 -4.36 18.50 19.99
N CYS A 86 -3.87 18.48 18.73
CA CYS A 86 -4.72 18.28 17.56
C CYS A 86 -5.42 16.90 17.58
N THR A 87 -4.70 15.86 18.02
CA THR A 87 -5.28 14.51 18.15
C THR A 87 -6.39 14.47 19.21
N VAL A 88 -6.17 15.11 20.37
CA VAL A 88 -7.18 15.22 21.44
C VAL A 88 -8.40 16.01 20.96
N LEU A 89 -8.19 17.12 20.28
CA LEU A 89 -9.30 17.93 19.70
C LEU A 89 -10.12 17.15 18.68
N GLY A 90 -9.51 16.27 17.90
CA GLY A 90 -10.18 15.41 16.94
C GLY A 90 -10.81 14.16 17.54
N SER A 91 -10.60 13.88 18.83
CA SER A 91 -11.09 12.66 19.48
C SER A 91 -12.49 12.88 20.07
N PRO A 92 -13.47 12.04 19.71
CA PRO A 92 -14.87 12.23 20.15
C PRO A 92 -15.07 12.19 21.67
N ALA A 93 -14.26 11.37 22.38
CA ALA A 93 -14.39 11.16 23.84
C ALA A 93 -13.40 11.97 24.67
N SER A 94 -12.57 12.82 24.07
CA SER A 94 -11.51 13.52 24.77
C SER A 94 -11.78 15.02 24.87
N HIS A 95 -11.41 15.62 26.00
CA HIS A 95 -11.54 17.06 26.24
C HIS A 95 -10.15 17.70 26.28
N PHE A 96 -9.90 18.67 25.43
CA PHE A 96 -8.60 19.35 25.33
C PHE A 96 -8.11 19.95 26.64
N SER A 97 -9.04 20.45 27.47
CA SER A 97 -8.73 21.04 28.78
C SER A 97 -8.37 20.01 29.86
N ASN A 98 -8.62 18.74 29.60
CA ASN A 98 -8.33 17.68 30.58
C ASN A 98 -7.01 16.98 30.23
N ILE A 99 -5.99 17.23 31.05
CA ILE A 99 -4.65 16.63 30.88
C ILE A 99 -4.68 15.08 30.94
N ALA A 100 -5.69 14.50 31.61
CA ALA A 100 -5.84 13.05 31.69
C ALA A 100 -6.19 12.42 30.32
N ASP A 101 -6.78 13.21 29.41
CA ASP A 101 -7.14 12.75 28.06
C ASP A 101 -5.94 12.79 27.08
N TRP A 102 -4.84 13.39 27.50
CA TRP A 102 -3.60 13.42 26.71
C TRP A 102 -2.83 12.11 26.87
N ASN A 103 -2.50 11.49 25.73
CA ASN A 103 -1.77 10.22 25.75
C ASN A 103 -0.26 10.45 25.84
N LYS A 104 0.30 10.23 27.02
CA LYS A 104 1.73 10.44 27.28
C LYS A 104 2.63 9.57 26.40
N LYS A 105 2.22 8.34 26.10
CA LYS A 105 2.99 7.42 25.23
C LYS A 105 3.03 7.94 23.80
N ARG A 106 1.91 8.40 23.27
CA ARG A 106 1.79 8.98 21.94
C ARG A 106 2.58 10.28 21.84
N LEU A 107 2.50 11.15 22.86
CA LEU A 107 3.29 12.38 22.93
C LEU A 107 4.80 12.10 22.87
N ILE A 108 5.31 11.14 23.66
CA ILE A 108 6.73 10.78 23.66
C ILE A 108 7.14 10.18 22.33
N PHE A 109 6.30 9.32 21.74
CA PHE A 109 6.55 8.71 20.43
C PHE A 109 6.73 9.77 19.34
N PHE A 110 5.80 10.71 19.22
CA PHE A 110 5.90 11.79 18.23
C PHE A 110 7.03 12.77 18.54
N PHE A 111 7.28 13.06 19.80
CA PHE A 111 8.44 13.87 20.19
C PHE A 111 9.74 13.29 19.63
N LEU A 112 9.98 12.00 19.80
CA LEU A 112 11.18 11.34 19.30
C LEU A 112 11.26 11.35 17.77
N ILE A 113 10.14 11.08 17.08
CA ILE A 113 10.09 11.14 15.61
C ILE A 113 10.39 12.55 15.11
N PHE A 114 9.73 13.57 15.66
CA PHE A 114 9.97 14.95 15.25
C PHE A 114 11.38 15.42 15.60
N TYR A 115 11.93 14.99 16.71
CA TYR A 115 13.31 15.29 17.07
C TYR A 115 14.30 14.70 16.07
N CYS A 116 14.17 13.43 15.70
CA CYS A 116 14.98 12.82 14.66
C CYS A 116 14.85 13.54 13.31
N ALA A 117 13.62 13.89 12.92
CA ALA A 117 13.37 14.60 11.67
C ALA A 117 14.00 16.01 11.66
N ILE A 118 13.86 16.76 12.76
CA ILE A 118 14.43 18.10 12.91
C ILE A 118 15.96 18.04 12.91
N LEU A 119 16.57 17.07 13.62
CA LEU A 119 18.01 16.85 13.60
C LEU A 119 18.51 16.53 12.20
N TYR A 120 17.83 15.65 11.48
CA TYR A 120 18.17 15.31 10.09
C TYR A 120 18.10 16.53 9.16
N LEU A 121 17.04 17.32 9.28
CA LEU A 121 16.88 18.56 8.51
C LEU A 121 17.98 19.58 8.84
N PHE A 122 18.34 19.70 10.12
CA PHE A 122 19.42 20.58 10.56
C PHE A 122 20.78 20.13 10.00
N GLN A 123 21.10 18.82 10.07
CA GLN A 123 22.34 18.26 9.54
C GLN A 123 22.43 18.37 8.00
N SER A 124 21.29 18.24 7.31
CA SER A 124 21.24 18.34 5.84
C SER A 124 21.37 19.78 5.32
N GLY A 125 21.52 20.76 6.21
CA GLY A 125 21.54 22.18 5.83
C GLY A 125 20.23 22.66 5.24
N PHE A 126 19.11 22.02 5.60
CA PHE A 126 17.78 22.33 5.10
C PHE A 126 17.41 23.78 5.39
N SER A 127 17.07 24.51 4.34
CA SER A 127 16.57 25.88 4.42
C SER A 127 15.20 25.97 3.77
N LEU A 128 14.21 26.39 4.53
CA LEU A 128 12.86 26.67 4.01
C LEU A 128 12.91 27.66 2.85
N LYS A 129 13.79 28.68 2.93
CA LYS A 129 13.99 29.65 1.85
C LYS A 129 14.52 29.00 0.57
N ALA A 130 15.47 28.06 0.68
CA ALA A 130 15.97 27.30 -0.44
C ALA A 130 14.90 26.35 -1.02
N LEU A 131 14.07 25.75 -0.16
CA LEU A 131 12.94 24.95 -0.60
C LEU A 131 11.93 25.77 -1.38
N PHE A 132 11.48 26.93 -0.83
CA PHE A 132 10.57 27.85 -1.52
C PHE A 132 11.15 28.34 -2.84
N HIS A 133 12.43 28.65 -2.88
CA HIS A 133 13.11 29.07 -4.12
C HIS A 133 13.16 27.93 -5.14
N SER A 134 13.46 26.70 -4.71
CA SER A 134 13.45 25.52 -5.56
C SER A 134 12.05 25.18 -6.10
N VAL A 135 11.02 25.27 -5.25
CA VAL A 135 9.61 25.07 -5.66
C VAL A 135 9.19 26.17 -6.64
N SER A 136 9.48 27.44 -6.33
CA SER A 136 9.17 28.57 -7.21
C SER A 136 9.87 28.46 -8.57
N ALA A 137 11.15 28.05 -8.58
CA ALA A 137 11.90 27.83 -9.82
C ALA A 137 11.32 26.67 -10.64
N ARG A 138 10.90 25.57 -9.98
CA ARG A 138 10.23 24.44 -10.65
C ARG A 138 8.86 24.80 -11.19
N VAL A 139 8.07 25.58 -10.44
CA VAL A 139 6.76 26.08 -10.90
C VAL A 139 6.95 26.99 -12.13
N LYS A 140 7.95 27.88 -12.12
CA LYS A 140 8.27 28.74 -13.26
C LYS A 140 8.80 27.95 -14.47
N ALA A 141 9.54 26.87 -14.24
CA ALA A 141 10.04 25.98 -15.30
C ALA A 141 8.99 24.96 -15.78
N THR A 142 7.86 24.82 -15.06
CA THR A 142 6.77 23.94 -15.45
C THR A 142 5.99 24.59 -16.59
N ASP A 143 5.77 23.82 -17.64
CA ASP A 143 4.97 24.24 -18.77
C ASP A 143 3.59 24.76 -18.30
N TYR A 144 3.21 25.93 -18.79
CA TYR A 144 1.93 26.59 -18.44
C TYR A 144 0.72 25.66 -18.62
N VAL A 145 0.76 24.82 -19.65
CA VAL A 145 -0.27 23.80 -19.90
C VAL A 145 -0.37 22.79 -18.77
N SER A 146 0.76 22.32 -18.24
CA SER A 146 0.80 21.40 -17.11
C SER A 146 0.27 22.01 -15.81
N LEU A 147 0.53 23.30 -15.57
CA LEU A 147 -0.01 24.04 -14.43
C LEU A 147 -1.52 24.24 -14.54
N VAL A 148 -2.02 24.58 -15.73
CA VAL A 148 -3.46 24.71 -16.00
C VAL A 148 -4.17 23.38 -15.77
N ILE A 149 -3.57 22.25 -16.20
CA ILE A 149 -4.12 20.92 -15.99
C ILE A 149 -4.19 20.58 -14.50
N ILE A 150 -3.09 20.81 -13.75
CA ILE A 150 -3.07 20.58 -12.30
C ILE A 150 -4.10 21.43 -11.58
N ALA A 151 -4.17 22.73 -11.92
CA ALA A 151 -5.15 23.65 -11.34
C ALA A 151 -6.58 23.22 -11.68
N PHE A 152 -6.84 22.85 -12.92
CA PHE A 152 -8.12 22.33 -13.38
C PHE A 152 -8.55 21.09 -12.57
N PHE A 153 -7.65 20.15 -12.33
CA PHE A 153 -7.95 18.96 -11.53
C PHE A 153 -8.21 19.26 -10.07
N ILE A 154 -7.44 20.17 -9.46
CA ILE A 154 -7.66 20.58 -8.07
C ILE A 154 -9.03 21.26 -7.94
N VAL A 155 -9.32 22.22 -8.80
CA VAL A 155 -10.60 22.94 -8.79
C VAL A 155 -11.75 22.01 -9.11
N PHE A 156 -11.56 21.11 -10.07
CA PHE A 156 -12.57 20.15 -10.49
C PHE A 156 -12.83 19.06 -9.44
N GLY A 157 -11.78 18.50 -8.85
CA GLY A 157 -11.92 17.55 -7.73
C GLY A 157 -12.64 18.17 -6.52
N CYS A 158 -12.32 19.43 -6.20
CA CYS A 158 -13.00 20.16 -5.13
C CYS A 158 -14.46 20.45 -5.47
N SER A 159 -14.77 20.82 -6.72
CA SER A 159 -16.15 21.09 -7.13
C SER A 159 -17.00 19.81 -7.27
N THR A 160 -16.37 18.69 -7.57
CA THR A 160 -17.08 17.38 -7.68
C THR A 160 -17.56 16.91 -6.31
N ILE A 161 -16.78 17.11 -5.26
CA ILE A 161 -17.18 16.83 -3.87
C ILE A 161 -18.44 17.63 -3.50
N ALA A 162 -18.61 18.83 -4.05
CA ALA A 162 -19.78 19.68 -3.85
C ALA A 162 -20.97 19.36 -4.77
N PHE A 163 -20.73 18.69 -5.90
CA PHE A 163 -21.71 18.53 -6.98
C PHE A 163 -22.26 17.11 -7.21
N VAL A 164 -21.89 16.11 -6.40
CA VAL A 164 -22.45 14.76 -6.55
C VAL A 164 -23.94 14.75 -6.21
N LYS A 165 -24.76 15.33 -7.07
CA LYS A 165 -26.22 15.39 -6.94
C LYS A 165 -26.94 14.99 -8.24
N GLY A 166 -26.45 14.02 -9.01
CA GLY A 166 -27.20 13.52 -10.15
C GLY A 166 -26.39 12.80 -11.22
N PHE A 167 -27.06 11.91 -11.95
CA PHE A 167 -26.53 11.13 -13.09
C PHE A 167 -25.85 12.02 -14.16
N ILE A 168 -26.43 13.16 -14.47
CA ILE A 168 -25.86 14.12 -15.45
C ILE A 168 -24.47 14.60 -14.96
N ASN A 169 -24.29 14.83 -13.68
CA ASN A 169 -23.02 15.27 -13.11
C ASN A 169 -21.98 14.15 -13.12
N ALA A 170 -22.40 12.91 -12.88
CA ALA A 170 -21.51 11.74 -13.01
C ALA A 170 -21.05 11.57 -14.47
N VAL A 171 -21.93 11.73 -15.45
CA VAL A 171 -21.57 11.68 -16.86
C VAL A 171 -20.63 12.82 -17.27
N VAL A 172 -20.88 14.04 -16.80
CA VAL A 172 -19.99 15.18 -17.08
C VAL A 172 -18.60 14.95 -16.45
N TYR A 173 -18.54 14.50 -15.21
CA TYR A 173 -17.26 14.17 -14.57
C TYR A 173 -16.53 13.05 -15.31
N PHE A 174 -17.23 12.01 -15.68
CA PHE A 174 -16.73 10.93 -16.49
C PHE A 174 -16.13 11.39 -17.82
N LEU A 175 -16.85 12.22 -18.57
CA LEU A 175 -16.34 12.80 -19.82
C LEU A 175 -15.08 13.62 -19.59
N LEU A 176 -15.02 14.37 -18.49
CA LEU A 176 -13.87 15.17 -18.13
C LEU A 176 -12.68 14.29 -17.71
N VAL A 177 -12.88 13.21 -16.96
CA VAL A 177 -11.85 12.22 -16.65
C VAL A 177 -11.32 11.55 -17.93
N ILE A 178 -12.21 11.19 -18.89
CA ILE A 178 -11.78 10.70 -20.21
C ILE A 178 -10.93 11.76 -20.93
N ILE A 179 -11.44 12.96 -21.10
CA ILE A 179 -10.74 14.05 -21.82
C ILE A 179 -9.36 14.26 -21.20
N THR A 180 -9.27 14.21 -19.88
CA THR A 180 -8.02 14.42 -19.18
C THR A 180 -7.08 13.24 -19.25
N SER A 181 -7.61 12.01 -19.18
CA SER A 181 -6.81 10.80 -19.39
C SER A 181 -6.23 10.78 -20.81
N VAL A 182 -7.06 11.12 -21.80
CA VAL A 182 -6.61 11.27 -23.20
C VAL A 182 -5.56 12.37 -23.33
N PHE A 183 -5.79 13.53 -22.69
CA PHE A 183 -4.87 14.65 -22.75
C PHE A 183 -3.53 14.35 -22.06
N THR A 184 -3.54 13.69 -20.90
CA THR A 184 -2.32 13.24 -20.20
C THR A 184 -1.58 12.17 -21.00
N ALA A 185 -2.30 11.26 -21.64
CA ALA A 185 -1.72 10.30 -22.59
C ALA A 185 -1.05 11.00 -23.77
N CYS A 186 -1.71 12.01 -24.36
CA CYS A 186 -1.16 12.83 -25.45
C CYS A 186 0.10 13.62 -24.99
N LEU A 187 0.12 14.15 -23.77
CA LEU A 187 1.30 14.79 -23.19
C LEU A 187 2.43 13.80 -22.99
N GLY A 188 2.15 12.61 -22.48
CA GLY A 188 3.11 11.52 -22.35
C GLY A 188 3.73 11.13 -23.69
N ILE A 189 2.93 11.13 -24.77
CA ILE A 189 3.40 10.89 -26.13
C ILE A 189 4.33 11.99 -26.62
N ARG A 190 4.02 13.28 -26.35
CA ARG A 190 4.83 14.42 -26.79
C ARG A 190 6.15 14.55 -26.02
N LYS A 191 6.11 14.37 -24.70
CA LYS A 191 7.29 14.52 -23.81
C LYS A 191 8.03 13.19 -23.54
N GLY A 192 7.51 12.08 -24.04
CA GLY A 192 8.11 10.77 -23.87
C GLY A 192 8.06 10.25 -22.42
N ASN A 193 8.98 9.33 -22.10
CA ASN A 193 9.03 8.63 -20.81
C ASN A 193 9.20 9.54 -19.58
N SER A 194 9.69 10.79 -19.77
CA SER A 194 9.88 11.73 -18.66
C SER A 194 8.58 12.28 -18.07
N ALA A 195 7.49 12.32 -18.86
CA ALA A 195 6.19 12.78 -18.40
C ALA A 195 5.30 11.65 -17.83
N LEU A 196 5.67 10.40 -18.08
CA LEU A 196 4.85 9.24 -17.71
C LEU A 196 4.50 9.16 -16.21
N PRO A 197 5.43 9.45 -15.24
CA PRO A 197 5.09 9.42 -13.82
C PRO A 197 3.99 10.41 -13.44
N VAL A 198 4.03 11.62 -13.99
CA VAL A 198 3.04 12.68 -13.71
C VAL A 198 1.71 12.35 -14.39
N ALA A 199 1.75 11.91 -15.65
CA ALA A 199 0.56 11.50 -16.39
C ALA A 199 -0.16 10.34 -15.68
N PHE A 200 0.60 9.34 -15.21
CA PHE A 200 0.07 8.24 -14.41
C PHE A 200 -0.61 8.75 -13.14
N PHE A 201 0.10 9.57 -12.34
CA PHE A 201 -0.44 10.07 -11.08
C PHE A 201 -1.77 10.80 -11.28
N ILE A 202 -1.82 11.73 -12.23
CA ILE A 202 -3.02 12.52 -12.50
C ILE A 202 -4.17 11.60 -12.95
N ALA A 203 -3.92 10.70 -13.90
CA ALA A 203 -4.96 9.80 -14.43
C ALA A 203 -5.48 8.83 -13.35
N ALA A 204 -4.58 8.13 -12.65
CA ALA A 204 -4.94 7.17 -11.62
C ALA A 204 -5.65 7.82 -10.43
N PHE A 205 -5.14 8.96 -9.97
CA PHE A 205 -5.74 9.69 -8.85
C PHE A 205 -7.12 10.24 -9.20
N SER A 206 -7.30 10.79 -10.40
CA SER A 206 -8.60 11.32 -10.83
C SER A 206 -9.65 10.22 -10.96
N ILE A 207 -9.29 9.08 -11.57
CA ILE A 207 -10.18 7.92 -11.67
C ILE A 207 -10.53 7.39 -10.28
N GLY A 208 -9.54 7.27 -9.40
CA GLY A 208 -9.75 6.77 -8.05
C GLY A 208 -10.58 7.72 -7.18
N VAL A 209 -10.40 9.05 -7.27
CA VAL A 209 -11.27 10.02 -6.59
C VAL A 209 -12.71 9.90 -7.07
N PHE A 210 -12.90 9.73 -8.38
CA PHE A 210 -14.23 9.49 -8.93
C PHE A 210 -14.86 8.21 -8.33
N LEU A 211 -14.09 7.12 -8.20
CA LEU A 211 -14.55 5.90 -7.52
C LEU A 211 -14.98 6.17 -6.09
N VAL A 212 -14.11 6.80 -5.31
CA VAL A 212 -14.39 7.08 -3.89
C VAL A 212 -15.69 7.85 -3.72
N VAL A 213 -15.90 8.88 -4.57
CA VAL A 213 -17.08 9.74 -4.46
C VAL A 213 -18.36 9.06 -4.94
N SER A 214 -18.22 8.15 -5.93
CA SER A 214 -19.38 7.47 -6.54
C SER A 214 -19.77 6.19 -5.79
N THR A 215 -18.90 5.62 -4.95
CA THR A 215 -19.22 4.41 -4.18
C THR A 215 -20.02 4.75 -2.92
N PRO A 216 -21.00 3.91 -2.56
CA PRO A 216 -21.78 4.09 -1.34
C PRO A 216 -20.91 4.18 -0.07
N ILE A 217 -21.40 4.90 0.92
CA ILE A 217 -20.80 4.95 2.26
C ILE A 217 -21.26 3.73 3.05
N THR A 218 -20.62 2.63 2.83
CA THR A 218 -20.84 1.36 3.51
C THR A 218 -19.55 0.55 3.53
N THR A 219 -19.45 -0.44 4.41
CA THR A 219 -18.35 -1.41 4.50
C THR A 219 -18.64 -2.71 3.73
N GLY A 220 -19.56 -2.78 2.86
CA GLY A 220 -19.89 -3.98 2.09
C GLY A 220 -19.47 -3.87 0.60
N ILE A 221 -18.46 -3.07 0.28
CA ILE A 221 -18.04 -2.78 -1.10
C ILE A 221 -16.82 -3.59 -1.50
N SER A 222 -15.78 -3.55 -0.68
CA SER A 222 -14.51 -4.27 -0.89
C SER A 222 -14.44 -5.53 -0.03
N TRP A 223 -13.54 -6.45 -0.38
CA TRP A 223 -13.27 -7.63 0.44
C TRP A 223 -12.78 -7.22 1.83
N ASP A 224 -13.36 -7.80 2.87
CA ASP A 224 -13.01 -7.57 4.26
C ASP A 224 -13.03 -6.08 4.69
N ASP A 225 -13.85 -5.28 4.02
CA ASP A 225 -13.89 -3.80 4.15
C ASP A 225 -14.15 -3.36 5.60
N GLN A 226 -15.01 -4.09 6.34
CA GLN A 226 -15.30 -3.87 7.76
C GLN A 226 -14.05 -4.10 8.65
N ILE A 227 -13.27 -5.13 8.37
CA ILE A 227 -12.02 -5.43 9.08
C ILE A 227 -10.98 -4.35 8.78
N HIS A 228 -10.86 -3.99 7.51
CA HIS A 228 -9.93 -2.95 7.07
C HIS A 228 -10.27 -1.58 7.66
N TYR A 229 -11.56 -1.22 7.70
CA TYR A 229 -12.01 0.01 8.36
C TYR A 229 -11.67 0.01 9.86
N SER A 230 -12.04 -1.05 10.58
CA SER A 230 -11.76 -1.18 12.03
C SER A 230 -10.26 -1.05 12.33
N ASN A 231 -9.39 -1.67 11.52
CA ASN A 231 -7.95 -1.58 11.66
C ASN A 231 -7.42 -0.17 11.34
N ALA A 232 -7.94 0.50 10.30
CA ALA A 232 -7.58 1.87 9.97
C ALA A 232 -8.01 2.84 11.08
N LEU A 233 -9.23 2.66 11.61
CA LEU A 233 -9.75 3.46 12.72
C LEU A 233 -8.85 3.31 13.95
N SER A 234 -8.56 2.07 14.38
CA SER A 234 -7.68 1.79 15.51
C SER A 234 -6.28 2.37 15.30
N THR A 235 -5.71 2.23 14.10
CA THR A 235 -4.41 2.81 13.75
C THR A 235 -4.43 4.33 13.85
N SER A 236 -5.55 4.99 13.54
CA SER A 236 -5.71 6.46 13.60
C SER A 236 -5.68 7.04 15.01
N TYR A 237 -5.92 6.22 16.03
CA TYR A 237 -5.83 6.60 17.44
C TYR A 237 -4.49 6.20 18.08
N LEU A 238 -3.64 5.45 17.37
CA LEU A 238 -2.38 4.90 17.85
C LEU A 238 -2.57 4.03 19.11
N PHE A 239 -2.24 4.52 20.30
CA PHE A 239 -2.25 3.71 21.52
C PHE A 239 -3.61 3.62 22.23
N GLU A 240 -4.64 4.15 21.64
CA GLU A 240 -6.03 4.09 22.13
C GLU A 240 -6.95 3.81 20.96
N THR A 241 -8.09 3.19 21.21
CA THR A 241 -9.14 3.05 20.21
C THR A 241 -10.42 3.66 20.77
N GLN A 242 -11.03 4.55 20.00
CA GLN A 242 -12.34 5.13 20.29
C GLN A 242 -13.28 4.71 19.17
N LYS A 243 -14.42 4.13 19.55
CA LYS A 243 -15.49 3.71 18.62
C LYS A 243 -16.80 4.32 19.09
N THR A 244 -17.47 5.03 18.19
CA THR A 244 -18.85 5.44 18.39
C THR A 244 -19.79 4.26 18.10
N ASP A 245 -21.04 4.36 18.54
CA ASP A 245 -22.05 3.37 18.16
C ASP A 245 -22.27 3.35 16.65
N THR A 246 -22.11 4.49 15.98
CA THR A 246 -22.11 4.59 14.51
C THR A 246 -20.96 3.80 13.88
N ASP A 247 -19.73 3.84 14.43
CA ASP A 247 -18.60 3.04 13.93
C ASP A 247 -18.90 1.54 14.04
N ILE A 248 -19.51 1.12 15.15
CA ILE A 248 -19.87 -0.29 15.40
C ILE A 248 -20.94 -0.73 14.40
N ASN A 249 -22.02 0.03 14.27
CA ASN A 249 -23.11 -0.26 13.35
C ASN A 249 -22.62 -0.29 11.90
N PHE A 250 -21.71 0.61 11.52
CA PHE A 250 -21.11 0.67 10.19
C PHE A 250 -20.30 -0.60 9.86
N THR A 251 -19.60 -1.17 10.85
CA THR A 251 -18.88 -2.45 10.67
C THR A 251 -19.83 -3.65 10.68
N ASP A 252 -20.85 -3.65 11.54
CA ASP A 252 -21.80 -4.75 11.68
C ASP A 252 -22.75 -4.88 10.49
N GLU A 253 -23.04 -3.76 9.81
CA GLU A 253 -23.87 -3.76 8.60
C GLU A 253 -23.21 -4.60 7.49
N ALA A 254 -21.89 -4.49 7.32
CA ALA A 254 -21.16 -5.32 6.38
C ALA A 254 -21.24 -6.81 6.71
N VAL A 255 -21.14 -7.15 8.00
CA VAL A 255 -21.24 -8.55 8.46
C VAL A 255 -22.63 -9.09 8.11
N ARG A 256 -23.69 -8.33 8.34
CA ARG A 256 -25.07 -8.74 7.98
C ARG A 256 -25.27 -8.91 6.48
N ARG A 257 -24.66 -8.04 5.66
CA ARG A 257 -24.76 -8.10 4.18
C ARG A 257 -23.92 -9.23 3.58
N THR A 258 -22.79 -9.58 4.20
CA THR A 258 -21.86 -10.60 3.69
C THR A 258 -22.12 -12.01 4.25
N GLN A 259 -22.80 -12.14 5.38
CA GLN A 259 -23.15 -13.44 5.96
C GLN A 259 -24.39 -14.11 5.34
N GLY A 260 -25.27 -13.34 4.71
CA GLY A 260 -26.26 -13.93 3.82
C GLY A 260 -25.57 -14.25 2.52
N PHE A 261 -25.38 -15.50 2.18
CA PHE A 261 -24.74 -16.08 0.98
C PHE A 261 -25.24 -15.52 -0.39
N GLU A 262 -26.02 -14.48 -0.37
CA GLU A 262 -26.38 -13.69 -1.54
C GLU A 262 -25.35 -12.59 -1.70
N GLU A 263 -24.55 -12.65 -2.78
CA GLU A 263 -23.76 -11.49 -3.21
C GLU A 263 -24.68 -10.27 -3.18
N PRO A 264 -24.32 -9.18 -2.48
CA PRO A 264 -25.13 -7.97 -2.52
C PRO A 264 -25.22 -7.55 -3.97
N SER A 265 -26.35 -7.86 -4.61
CA SER A 265 -26.57 -7.48 -6.01
C SER A 265 -26.60 -5.95 -6.04
N LEU A 266 -25.95 -5.36 -7.03
CA LEU A 266 -25.97 -3.91 -7.28
C LEU A 266 -27.40 -3.34 -7.39
N SER A 267 -28.40 -4.20 -7.63
CA SER A 267 -29.82 -3.86 -7.61
C SER A 267 -30.35 -3.42 -6.23
N HIS A 268 -29.59 -3.58 -5.14
CA HIS A 268 -29.99 -3.15 -3.79
C HIS A 268 -29.47 -1.75 -3.42
N PHE A 269 -28.76 -1.07 -4.29
CA PHE A 269 -28.28 0.29 -4.05
C PHE A 269 -29.10 1.29 -4.88
N ASP A 270 -30.32 1.58 -4.47
CA ASP A 270 -31.04 2.75 -4.98
C ASP A 270 -30.35 4.01 -4.49
N ARG A 271 -30.19 4.98 -5.38
CA ARG A 271 -29.55 6.26 -5.07
C ARG A 271 -30.21 7.02 -3.92
N ALA A 272 -31.54 6.99 -3.84
CA ALA A 272 -32.27 7.64 -2.76
C ALA A 272 -31.91 7.01 -1.42
N GLU A 273 -31.85 5.69 -1.35
CA GLU A 273 -31.46 4.92 -0.16
C GLU A 273 -30.01 5.19 0.23
N ILE A 274 -29.07 5.28 -0.73
CA ILE A 274 -27.63 5.59 -0.46
C ILE A 274 -27.50 6.97 0.18
N LEU A 275 -28.23 7.97 -0.36
CA LEU A 275 -28.18 9.34 0.18
C LEU A 275 -28.84 9.45 1.55
N GLU A 276 -29.93 8.72 1.77
CA GLU A 276 -30.63 8.67 3.06
C GLU A 276 -29.76 7.98 4.10
N HIS A 277 -29.17 6.83 3.78
CA HIS A 277 -28.25 6.11 4.65
C HIS A 277 -27.03 6.97 5.05
N ALA A 278 -26.43 7.71 4.10
CA ALA A 278 -25.34 8.65 4.43
C ALA A 278 -25.80 9.77 5.38
N ARG A 279 -27.04 10.27 5.26
CA ARG A 279 -27.61 11.26 6.18
C ARG A 279 -27.86 10.66 7.57
N GLU A 280 -28.37 9.45 7.62
CA GLU A 280 -28.57 8.71 8.87
C GLU A 280 -27.25 8.49 9.62
N LEU A 281 -26.22 8.00 8.93
CA LEU A 281 -24.86 7.83 9.50
C LEU A 281 -24.32 9.16 10.05
N ASN A 282 -24.46 10.26 9.29
CA ASN A 282 -24.01 11.58 9.73
C ASN A 282 -24.78 12.08 10.96
N SER A 283 -26.09 11.85 11.01
CA SER A 283 -26.92 12.25 12.16
C SER A 283 -26.63 11.43 13.40
N SER A 284 -26.49 10.10 13.25
CA SER A 284 -26.13 9.19 14.33
C SER A 284 -24.76 9.54 14.91
N TYR A 285 -23.75 9.75 14.06
CA TYR A 285 -22.41 10.12 14.50
C TYR A 285 -22.38 11.42 15.31
N ARG A 286 -23.12 12.45 14.87
CA ARG A 286 -23.25 13.70 15.63
C ARG A 286 -23.95 13.48 16.98
N SER A 287 -24.97 12.62 17.02
CA SER A 287 -25.65 12.24 18.25
C SER A 287 -24.73 11.50 19.20
N ASP A 288 -23.96 10.53 18.72
CA ASP A 288 -23.01 9.76 19.54
C ASP A 288 -21.98 10.67 20.20
N ILE A 289 -21.42 11.62 19.43
CA ILE A 289 -20.46 12.59 19.95
C ILE A 289 -21.12 13.50 20.99
N ALA A 290 -22.33 14.01 20.72
CA ALA A 290 -23.05 14.94 21.62
C ALA A 290 -23.48 14.25 22.94
N SER A 291 -23.85 12.97 22.88
CA SER A 291 -24.30 12.19 24.05
C SER A 291 -23.16 11.47 24.79
N GLY A 292 -21.94 11.50 24.24
CA GLY A 292 -20.80 10.79 24.81
C GLY A 292 -20.90 9.24 24.67
N HIS A 293 -21.70 8.74 23.73
CA HIS A 293 -21.80 7.32 23.41
C HIS A 293 -20.56 6.87 22.62
N VAL A 294 -19.43 6.86 23.30
CA VAL A 294 -18.14 6.48 22.72
C VAL A 294 -17.48 5.44 23.61
N GLN A 295 -17.19 4.28 23.01
CA GLN A 295 -16.43 3.23 23.69
C GLN A 295 -14.93 3.53 23.57
N VAL A 296 -14.25 3.61 24.71
CA VAL A 296 -12.81 3.87 24.77
C VAL A 296 -12.10 2.61 25.25
N ASN A 297 -11.36 1.97 24.37
CA ASN A 297 -10.51 0.83 24.71
C ASN A 297 -9.09 1.29 24.97
N LYS A 298 -8.73 1.41 26.26
CA LYS A 298 -7.35 1.72 26.68
C LYS A 298 -6.58 0.41 26.82
N HIS A 299 -5.75 0.09 25.84
CA HIS A 299 -4.68 -0.90 25.90
C HIS A 299 -4.95 -2.39 25.69
N GLU A 300 -6.17 -2.92 25.77
CA GLU A 300 -6.32 -4.37 25.84
C GLU A 300 -6.56 -5.08 24.50
N GLU A 301 -7.03 -4.39 23.46
CA GLU A 301 -7.43 -5.04 22.21
C GLU A 301 -6.62 -4.63 20.98
N PHE A 302 -5.79 -3.58 21.05
CA PHE A 302 -5.02 -3.16 19.90
C PHE A 302 -3.73 -3.98 19.78
N VAL A 303 -3.82 -5.09 19.09
CA VAL A 303 -2.65 -5.84 18.66
C VAL A 303 -2.09 -5.14 17.42
N TYR A 304 -1.02 -4.34 17.61
CA TYR A 304 -0.23 -3.85 16.48
C TYR A 304 0.34 -5.04 15.75
N THR A 305 -0.26 -5.39 14.63
CA THR A 305 0.31 -6.36 13.70
C THR A 305 1.18 -5.64 12.68
N LEU A 306 2.12 -6.35 12.08
CA LEU A 306 2.92 -5.77 10.98
C LEU A 306 2.03 -5.27 9.83
N SER A 307 0.86 -5.86 9.65
CA SER A 307 -0.12 -5.44 8.65
C SER A 307 -0.72 -4.06 8.92
N SER A 308 -0.67 -3.55 10.15
CA SER A 308 -1.16 -2.20 10.50
C SER A 308 -0.45 -1.10 9.71
N ILE A 309 0.77 -1.32 9.23
CA ILE A 309 1.49 -0.37 8.37
C ILE A 309 0.72 -0.05 7.09
N GLY A 310 -0.02 -1.01 6.55
CA GLY A 310 -0.83 -0.84 5.34
C GLY A 310 -2.03 0.09 5.52
N TYR A 311 -2.44 0.36 6.76
CA TYR A 311 -3.56 1.26 7.07
C TYR A 311 -3.13 2.68 7.39
N ILE A 312 -1.82 2.97 7.49
CA ILE A 312 -1.32 4.32 7.84
C ILE A 312 -1.92 5.42 6.97
N PRO A 313 -2.02 5.31 5.64
CA PRO A 313 -2.60 6.38 4.83
C PRO A 313 -4.08 6.68 5.18
N SER A 314 -4.89 5.64 5.30
CA SER A 314 -6.30 5.78 5.71
C SER A 314 -6.44 6.31 7.13
N ALA A 315 -5.57 5.85 8.04
CA ALA A 315 -5.54 6.31 9.43
C ALA A 315 -5.21 7.80 9.54
N ILE A 316 -4.25 8.29 8.75
CA ILE A 316 -3.94 9.73 8.64
C ILE A 316 -5.18 10.48 8.13
N GLY A 317 -5.88 9.94 7.13
CA GLY A 317 -7.10 10.53 6.61
C GLY A 317 -8.20 10.63 7.66
N LEU A 318 -8.46 9.55 8.42
CA LEU A 318 -9.43 9.54 9.51
C LEU A 318 -9.05 10.55 10.62
N TRP A 319 -7.78 10.58 11.00
CA TRP A 319 -7.28 11.52 11.99
C TRP A 319 -7.46 12.99 11.55
N LEU A 320 -7.05 13.33 10.32
CA LEU A 320 -7.21 14.68 9.78
C LEU A 320 -8.69 15.08 9.63
N ALA A 321 -9.54 14.16 9.19
CA ALA A 321 -10.97 14.43 9.04
C ALA A 321 -11.64 14.71 10.40
N ARG A 322 -11.28 13.98 11.45
CA ARG A 322 -11.74 14.28 12.83
C ARG A 322 -11.25 15.64 13.30
N LEU A 323 -9.97 15.96 13.05
CA LEU A 323 -9.40 17.26 13.39
C LEU A 323 -10.15 18.42 12.72
N LEU A 324 -10.59 18.21 11.46
CA LEU A 324 -11.34 19.19 10.69
C LEU A 324 -12.86 19.12 10.93
N HIS A 325 -13.33 18.29 11.87
CA HIS A 325 -14.73 18.09 12.21
C HIS A 325 -15.61 17.70 11.01
N PHE A 326 -15.12 16.83 10.14
CA PHE A 326 -15.90 16.34 9.00
C PHE A 326 -17.07 15.48 9.49
N ASP A 327 -18.17 15.50 8.74
CA ASP A 327 -19.24 14.50 8.90
C ASP A 327 -18.74 13.09 8.65
N PHE A 328 -19.39 12.09 9.21
CA PHE A 328 -18.99 10.69 9.11
C PHE A 328 -18.73 10.24 7.66
N SER A 329 -19.67 10.52 6.75
CA SER A 329 -19.53 10.15 5.33
C SER A 329 -18.33 10.82 4.66
N SER A 330 -18.10 12.11 4.95
CA SER A 330 -16.94 12.86 4.43
C SER A 330 -15.62 12.36 5.02
N MET A 331 -15.62 11.95 6.29
CA MET A 331 -14.46 11.32 6.97
C MET A 331 -14.08 10.01 6.28
N ILE A 332 -15.04 9.13 6.00
CA ILE A 332 -14.83 7.87 5.30
C ILE A 332 -14.25 8.10 3.90
N GLN A 333 -14.85 9.00 3.12
CA GLN A 333 -14.37 9.33 1.77
C GLN A 333 -12.95 9.91 1.80
N PHE A 334 -12.68 10.83 2.72
CA PHE A 334 -11.35 11.44 2.84
C PHE A 334 -10.26 10.44 3.21
N ALA A 335 -10.57 9.49 4.10
CA ALA A 335 -9.65 8.40 4.44
C ALA A 335 -9.34 7.48 3.25
N ARG A 336 -10.34 7.16 2.43
CA ARG A 336 -10.17 6.42 1.17
C ARG A 336 -9.32 7.22 0.17
N ILE A 337 -9.52 8.53 0.06
CA ILE A 337 -8.70 9.41 -0.80
C ILE A 337 -7.23 9.42 -0.35
N CYS A 338 -6.97 9.43 0.95
CA CYS A 338 -5.59 9.36 1.47
C CYS A 338 -4.91 8.02 1.12
N ASN A 339 -5.63 6.91 1.17
CA ASN A 339 -5.11 5.61 0.73
C ASN A 339 -4.78 5.62 -0.77
N LEU A 340 -5.70 6.11 -1.58
CA LEU A 340 -5.51 6.29 -3.01
C LEU A 340 -4.31 7.19 -3.34
N PHE A 341 -4.17 8.31 -2.65
CA PHE A 341 -3.05 9.24 -2.84
C PHE A 341 -1.70 8.55 -2.59
N SER A 342 -1.59 7.80 -1.48
CA SER A 342 -0.40 7.03 -1.15
C SER A 342 -0.03 6.02 -2.23
N TYR A 343 -1.03 5.27 -2.72
CA TYR A 343 -0.86 4.32 -3.82
C TYR A 343 -0.35 4.99 -5.09
N CYS A 344 -1.06 6.03 -5.55
CA CYS A 344 -0.72 6.74 -6.79
C CYS A 344 0.67 7.37 -6.72
N LEU A 345 1.03 7.94 -5.55
CA LEU A 345 2.34 8.55 -5.33
C LEU A 345 3.45 7.50 -5.36
N ALA A 346 3.28 6.37 -4.68
CA ALA A 346 4.27 5.29 -4.64
C ALA A 346 4.53 4.72 -6.04
N ILE A 347 3.49 4.44 -6.83
CA ILE A 347 3.63 3.95 -8.21
C ILE A 347 4.24 5.03 -9.11
N ALA A 348 3.85 6.31 -9.00
CA ALA A 348 4.46 7.40 -9.78
C ALA A 348 5.96 7.52 -9.49
N ILE A 349 6.37 7.41 -8.22
CA ILE A 349 7.78 7.40 -7.84
C ILE A 349 8.47 6.16 -8.43
N ALA A 350 7.84 4.99 -8.40
CA ALA A 350 8.38 3.76 -8.99
C ALA A 350 8.62 3.92 -10.49
N ILE A 351 7.66 4.48 -11.25
CA ILE A 351 7.82 4.78 -12.69
C ILE A 351 8.96 5.78 -12.95
N LYS A 352 9.13 6.76 -12.06
CA LYS A 352 10.21 7.75 -12.16
C LYS A 352 11.58 7.11 -11.91
N VAL A 353 11.66 6.24 -10.91
CA VAL A 353 12.93 5.66 -10.40
C VAL A 353 13.41 4.52 -11.28
N THR A 354 12.51 3.67 -11.79
CA THR A 354 12.91 2.52 -12.61
C THR A 354 13.66 2.95 -13.88
N PRO A 355 14.80 2.34 -14.20
CA PRO A 355 15.55 2.63 -15.42
C PRO A 355 14.87 2.05 -16.67
N SER A 356 14.05 1.00 -16.50
CA SER A 356 13.44 0.24 -17.59
C SER A 356 12.02 -0.21 -17.26
N LYS A 357 11.30 -0.73 -18.26
CA LYS A 357 9.92 -1.28 -18.10
C LYS A 357 8.89 -0.28 -17.58
N LYS A 358 9.11 1.03 -17.74
CA LYS A 358 8.21 2.09 -17.25
C LYS A 358 6.75 1.90 -17.67
N GLY A 359 6.53 1.42 -18.91
CA GLY A 359 5.21 1.08 -19.42
C GLY A 359 4.53 -0.03 -18.62
N LEU A 360 5.25 -1.08 -18.23
CA LEU A 360 4.73 -2.18 -17.42
C LEU A 360 4.32 -1.70 -16.02
N PHE A 361 5.15 -0.86 -15.38
CA PHE A 361 4.83 -0.25 -14.10
C PHE A 361 3.56 0.60 -14.17
N ALA A 362 3.45 1.46 -15.19
CA ALA A 362 2.28 2.30 -15.40
C ALA A 362 1.03 1.47 -15.69
N PHE A 363 1.14 0.45 -16.55
CA PHE A 363 0.02 -0.40 -16.91
C PHE A 363 -0.54 -1.18 -15.72
N VAL A 364 0.33 -1.87 -14.96
CA VAL A 364 -0.11 -2.63 -13.78
C VAL A 364 -0.67 -1.70 -12.70
N GLY A 365 -0.05 -0.53 -12.52
CA GLY A 365 -0.55 0.49 -11.58
C GLY A 365 -1.92 1.07 -11.98
N MET A 366 -2.26 1.08 -13.27
CA MET A 366 -3.55 1.55 -13.81
C MET A 366 -4.62 0.46 -13.88
N LEU A 367 -4.31 -0.79 -13.48
CA LEU A 367 -5.32 -1.85 -13.50
C LEU A 367 -6.54 -1.45 -12.64
N PRO A 368 -7.76 -1.60 -13.15
CA PRO A 368 -8.98 -1.22 -12.45
C PRO A 368 -9.07 -1.77 -11.03
N THR A 369 -8.81 -3.06 -10.87
CA THR A 369 -8.78 -3.71 -9.55
C THR A 369 -7.78 -3.05 -8.60
N SER A 370 -6.60 -2.65 -9.09
CA SER A 370 -5.59 -1.98 -8.27
C SER A 370 -6.04 -0.59 -7.80
N ILE A 371 -6.65 0.20 -8.70
CA ILE A 371 -7.20 1.53 -8.36
C ILE A 371 -8.40 1.39 -7.42
N PHE A 372 -9.26 0.40 -7.64
CA PHE A 372 -10.39 0.11 -6.76
C PHE A 372 -9.92 -0.23 -5.33
N LEU A 373 -8.97 -1.15 -5.19
CA LEU A 373 -8.38 -1.49 -3.88
C LEU A 373 -7.77 -0.27 -3.19
N ALA A 374 -7.12 0.61 -3.96
CA ALA A 374 -6.58 1.86 -3.45
C ALA A 374 -7.67 2.86 -3.03
N SER A 375 -8.85 2.80 -3.64
CA SER A 375 -10.02 3.64 -3.35
C SER A 375 -10.88 3.12 -2.19
N CYS A 376 -10.47 2.03 -1.54
CA CYS A 376 -11.09 1.43 -0.36
C CYS A 376 -10.14 1.50 0.84
N PHE A 377 -10.53 0.92 1.98
CA PHE A 377 -9.66 0.79 3.16
C PHE A 377 -8.63 -0.34 3.04
N SER A 378 -8.59 -1.06 1.92
CA SER A 378 -7.75 -2.24 1.73
C SER A 378 -6.25 -1.96 1.90
N TYR A 379 -5.56 -2.78 2.66
CA TYR A 379 -4.11 -2.79 2.75
C TYR A 379 -3.42 -3.34 1.48
N ASP A 380 -4.15 -3.99 0.58
CA ASP A 380 -3.61 -4.51 -0.67
C ASP A 380 -3.03 -3.37 -1.55
N ALA A 381 -3.57 -2.16 -1.44
CA ALA A 381 -3.01 -0.98 -2.10
C ALA A 381 -1.55 -0.70 -1.67
N TRP A 382 -1.28 -0.81 -0.37
CA TRP A 382 0.05 -0.67 0.20
C TRP A 382 0.97 -1.81 -0.25
N LEU A 383 0.50 -3.06 -0.13
CA LEU A 383 1.24 -4.25 -0.58
C LEU A 383 1.69 -4.10 -2.04
N ILE A 384 0.76 -3.80 -2.94
CA ILE A 384 1.04 -3.68 -4.38
C ILE A 384 2.02 -2.54 -4.64
N SER A 385 1.71 -1.33 -4.17
CA SER A 385 2.49 -0.14 -4.51
C SER A 385 3.89 -0.12 -3.91
N PHE A 386 4.05 -0.54 -2.66
CA PHE A 386 5.35 -0.57 -1.99
C PHE A 386 6.25 -1.71 -2.46
N THR A 387 5.67 -2.88 -2.80
CA THR A 387 6.42 -3.96 -3.46
C THR A 387 6.95 -3.51 -4.83
N ILE A 388 6.10 -2.85 -5.63
CA ILE A 388 6.49 -2.28 -6.93
C ILE A 388 7.55 -1.18 -6.76
N LEU A 389 7.41 -0.31 -5.76
CA LEU A 389 8.38 0.76 -5.47
C LEU A 389 9.74 0.18 -5.04
N GLY A 390 9.75 -0.80 -4.16
CA GLY A 390 10.97 -1.50 -3.75
C GLY A 390 11.66 -2.17 -4.94
N PHE A 391 10.89 -2.82 -5.80
CA PHE A 391 11.38 -3.43 -7.02
C PHE A 391 11.91 -2.40 -8.04
N ALA A 392 11.34 -1.21 -8.12
CA ALA A 392 11.87 -0.12 -8.95
C ALA A 392 13.28 0.32 -8.51
N TYR A 393 13.51 0.46 -7.20
CA TYR A 393 14.85 0.72 -6.65
C TYR A 393 15.80 -0.45 -6.86
N PHE A 394 15.31 -1.70 -6.79
CA PHE A 394 16.09 -2.88 -7.17
C PHE A 394 16.58 -2.79 -8.63
N LEU A 395 15.67 -2.54 -9.58
CA LEU A 395 16.06 -2.37 -10.99
C LEU A 395 17.05 -1.22 -11.16
N ARG A 396 16.89 -0.14 -10.42
CA ARG A 396 17.77 1.03 -10.49
C ARG A 396 19.20 0.68 -10.13
N TYR A 397 19.46 0.06 -8.99
CA TYR A 397 20.84 -0.27 -8.61
C TYR A 397 21.39 -1.49 -9.34
N ALA A 398 20.53 -2.48 -9.63
CA ALA A 398 20.98 -3.72 -10.26
C ALA A 398 21.18 -3.58 -11.78
N TRP A 399 20.31 -2.83 -12.46
CA TRP A 399 20.22 -2.79 -13.93
C TRP A 399 20.26 -1.37 -14.52
N GLY A 400 20.30 -0.33 -13.70
CA GLY A 400 20.50 1.06 -14.11
C GLY A 400 21.98 1.39 -14.40
N ASP A 401 22.37 2.66 -14.30
CA ASP A 401 23.74 3.09 -14.47
C ASP A 401 24.66 2.54 -13.35
N LEU A 402 25.95 2.39 -13.64
CA LEU A 402 26.92 1.85 -12.67
C LEU A 402 26.98 2.65 -11.37
N ASN A 403 26.85 3.97 -11.46
CA ASN A 403 26.87 4.89 -10.33
C ASN A 403 25.64 4.74 -9.39
N GLU A 404 24.60 4.03 -9.83
CA GLU A 404 23.39 3.80 -9.04
C GLU A 404 23.51 2.63 -8.07
N PHE A 405 24.59 1.82 -8.14
CA PHE A 405 24.88 0.77 -7.17
C PHE A 405 25.38 1.37 -5.85
N THR A 406 24.46 2.00 -5.12
CA THR A 406 24.73 2.72 -3.87
C THR A 406 24.03 2.06 -2.70
N VAL A 407 24.60 2.20 -1.49
CA VAL A 407 23.98 1.73 -0.26
C VAL A 407 22.57 2.32 -0.09
N ARG A 408 22.39 3.60 -0.45
CA ARG A 408 21.09 4.27 -0.39
C ARG A 408 20.03 3.55 -1.24
N ASN A 409 20.33 3.27 -2.51
CA ASN A 409 19.36 2.62 -3.40
C ASN A 409 19.08 1.18 -2.98
N ILE A 410 20.10 0.46 -2.51
CA ILE A 410 19.95 -0.89 -1.94
C ILE A 410 19.06 -0.84 -0.71
N SER A 411 19.32 0.06 0.25
CA SER A 411 18.52 0.20 1.47
C SER A 411 17.07 0.59 1.17
N LEU A 412 16.83 1.52 0.23
CA LEU A 412 15.47 1.90 -0.17
C LEU A 412 14.72 0.75 -0.85
N ALA A 413 15.41 -0.06 -1.68
CA ALA A 413 14.79 -1.23 -2.29
C ALA A 413 14.31 -2.24 -1.23
N PHE A 414 15.15 -2.53 -0.25
CA PHE A 414 14.77 -3.43 0.85
C PHE A 414 13.70 -2.81 1.72
N LEU A 415 13.85 -1.56 2.15
CA LEU A 415 12.90 -0.85 3.00
C LEU A 415 11.48 -0.90 2.40
N PHE A 416 11.33 -0.50 1.13
CA PHE A 416 10.03 -0.48 0.50
C PHE A 416 9.48 -1.89 0.22
N THR A 417 10.32 -2.84 -0.20
CA THR A 417 9.89 -4.23 -0.37
C THR A 417 9.40 -4.82 0.96
N PHE A 418 10.17 -4.67 2.04
CA PHE A 418 9.76 -5.15 3.36
C PHE A 418 8.51 -4.45 3.88
N SER A 419 8.39 -3.14 3.67
CA SER A 419 7.18 -2.40 4.01
C SER A 419 5.95 -2.94 3.28
N GLY A 420 6.07 -3.31 2.00
CA GLY A 420 5.01 -3.98 1.27
C GLY A 420 4.71 -5.38 1.82
N LEU A 421 5.74 -6.21 2.01
CA LEU A 421 5.61 -7.59 2.49
C LEU A 421 5.14 -7.68 3.94
N ALA A 422 5.38 -6.66 4.77
CA ALA A 422 4.93 -6.63 6.16
C ALA A 422 3.42 -6.79 6.31
N VAL A 423 2.67 -6.35 5.30
CA VAL A 423 1.21 -6.48 5.25
C VAL A 423 0.77 -7.93 4.98
N LYS A 424 1.51 -8.65 4.13
CA LYS A 424 1.15 -10.01 3.71
C LYS A 424 2.42 -10.81 3.40
N ALA A 425 3.02 -11.39 4.44
CA ALA A 425 4.34 -12.01 4.39
C ALA A 425 4.44 -13.22 3.44
N VAL A 426 3.32 -13.81 3.01
CA VAL A 426 3.29 -14.93 2.05
C VAL A 426 4.02 -14.62 0.73
N TYR A 427 4.17 -13.33 0.39
CA TYR A 427 4.91 -12.89 -0.81
C TYR A 427 6.44 -12.83 -0.61
N PHE A 428 6.98 -13.32 0.51
CA PHE A 428 8.41 -13.29 0.80
C PHE A 428 9.30 -13.84 -0.35
N PRO A 429 8.87 -14.78 -1.21
CA PRO A 429 9.74 -15.29 -2.29
C PRO A 429 10.13 -14.21 -3.31
N ILE A 430 9.42 -13.06 -3.37
CA ILE A 430 9.81 -11.91 -4.20
C ILE A 430 11.24 -11.44 -3.86
N ILE A 431 11.67 -11.58 -2.60
CA ILE A 431 13.06 -11.28 -2.17
C ILE A 431 14.06 -12.12 -2.96
N GLY A 432 13.67 -13.32 -3.41
CA GLY A 432 14.49 -14.15 -4.29
C GLY A 432 14.92 -13.49 -5.60
N LEU A 433 14.15 -12.50 -6.10
CA LEU A 433 14.54 -11.74 -7.28
C LEU A 433 15.78 -10.84 -7.02
N PHE A 434 16.06 -10.49 -5.78
CA PHE A 434 17.23 -9.68 -5.41
C PHE A 434 18.56 -10.45 -5.59
N PHE A 435 18.51 -11.77 -5.76
CA PHE A 435 19.68 -12.54 -6.20
C PHE A 435 20.05 -12.31 -7.67
N MET A 436 19.18 -11.65 -8.45
CA MET A 436 19.38 -11.41 -9.88
C MET A 436 20.21 -10.16 -10.19
N VAL A 437 21.14 -9.79 -9.30
CA VAL A 437 22.10 -8.70 -9.55
C VAL A 437 23.25 -9.20 -10.43
N PRO A 438 23.55 -8.53 -11.56
CA PRO A 438 24.66 -8.91 -12.43
C PRO A 438 26.01 -8.83 -11.71
N ARG A 439 26.89 -9.81 -12.00
CA ARG A 439 28.20 -9.92 -11.34
C ARG A 439 29.09 -8.68 -11.50
N ASN A 440 28.97 -7.99 -12.62
CA ASN A 440 29.73 -6.78 -12.94
C ASN A 440 29.35 -5.55 -12.11
N ARG A 441 28.31 -5.64 -11.27
CA ARG A 441 27.93 -4.56 -10.33
C ARG A 441 28.81 -4.54 -9.09
N PHE A 442 29.43 -5.65 -8.75
CA PHE A 442 30.24 -5.77 -7.55
C PHE A 442 31.70 -5.43 -7.84
N VAL A 443 32.29 -4.55 -7.04
CA VAL A 443 33.71 -4.16 -7.12
C VAL A 443 34.61 -5.32 -6.68
N SER A 444 34.13 -6.16 -5.74
CA SER A 444 34.89 -7.29 -5.23
C SER A 444 34.02 -8.51 -4.95
N SER A 445 34.64 -9.70 -4.95
CA SER A 445 33.97 -10.92 -4.53
C SER A 445 33.47 -10.87 -3.08
N LYS A 446 34.19 -10.16 -2.20
CA LYS A 446 33.80 -9.96 -0.80
C LYS A 446 32.50 -9.14 -0.69
N GLN A 447 32.39 -8.04 -1.44
CA GLN A 447 31.16 -7.23 -1.49
C GLN A 447 29.98 -8.05 -1.99
N ARG A 448 30.18 -8.90 -3.02
CA ARG A 448 29.16 -9.79 -3.55
C ARG A 448 28.66 -10.79 -2.52
N VAL A 449 29.58 -11.43 -1.79
CA VAL A 449 29.23 -12.38 -0.72
C VAL A 449 28.42 -11.70 0.37
N HIS A 450 28.84 -10.52 0.84
CA HIS A 450 28.08 -9.76 1.85
C HIS A 450 26.69 -9.39 1.38
N TYR A 451 26.56 -8.94 0.11
CA TYR A 451 25.25 -8.61 -0.46
C TYR A 451 24.33 -9.84 -0.48
N TYR A 452 24.78 -10.97 -1.02
CA TYR A 452 23.93 -12.17 -1.07
C TYR A 452 23.65 -12.76 0.31
N ALA A 453 24.58 -12.68 1.25
CA ALA A 453 24.33 -13.04 2.63
C ALA A 453 23.24 -12.15 3.26
N ALA A 454 23.29 -10.84 3.02
CA ALA A 454 22.24 -9.92 3.47
C ALA A 454 20.87 -10.26 2.86
N VAL A 455 20.80 -10.50 1.55
CA VAL A 455 19.56 -10.93 0.87
C VAL A 455 19.01 -12.21 1.49
N PHE A 456 19.88 -13.19 1.74
CA PHE A 456 19.50 -14.47 2.34
C PHE A 456 18.95 -14.29 3.77
N VAL A 457 19.66 -13.54 4.61
CA VAL A 457 19.22 -13.25 5.99
C VAL A 457 17.88 -12.54 6.00
N LEU A 458 17.71 -11.54 5.14
CA LEU A 458 16.45 -10.81 5.01
C LEU A 458 15.32 -11.73 4.49
N GLY A 459 15.62 -12.62 3.55
CA GLY A 459 14.70 -13.65 3.09
C GLY A 459 14.26 -14.59 4.21
N LEU A 460 15.20 -15.00 5.07
CA LEU A 460 14.90 -15.81 6.26
C LEU A 460 14.02 -15.08 7.27
N ILE A 461 14.27 -13.77 7.51
CA ILE A 461 13.42 -12.96 8.40
C ILE A 461 11.99 -12.88 7.85
N ALA A 462 11.84 -12.63 6.56
CA ALA A 462 10.53 -12.57 5.93
C ALA A 462 9.82 -13.94 5.92
N PHE A 463 10.56 -15.04 5.67
CA PHE A 463 10.03 -16.38 5.81
C PHE A 463 9.60 -16.69 7.25
N ALA A 464 10.42 -16.35 8.22
CA ALA A 464 10.11 -16.55 9.63
C ALA A 464 8.84 -15.78 10.03
N SER A 465 8.66 -14.54 9.58
CA SER A 465 7.45 -13.76 9.85
C SER A 465 6.18 -14.40 9.26
N PHE A 466 6.30 -15.15 8.16
CA PHE A 466 5.21 -15.94 7.59
C PHE A 466 4.98 -17.25 8.34
N ALA A 467 6.05 -18.03 8.59
CA ALA A 467 5.95 -19.40 9.07
C ALA A 467 5.71 -19.51 10.59
N LEU A 468 6.32 -18.62 11.39
CA LEU A 468 6.26 -18.71 12.86
C LEU A 468 4.84 -18.65 13.42
N PRO A 469 3.91 -17.78 12.97
CA PRO A 469 2.53 -17.77 13.46
C PRO A 469 1.83 -19.12 13.31
N PHE A 470 2.03 -19.81 12.18
CA PHE A 470 1.47 -21.14 11.95
C PHE A 470 2.09 -22.20 12.84
N LEU A 471 3.42 -22.15 13.02
CA LEU A 471 4.13 -23.12 13.87
C LEU A 471 3.77 -22.97 15.35
N PHE A 472 3.68 -21.73 15.84
CA PHE A 472 3.28 -21.47 17.22
C PHE A 472 1.82 -21.86 17.49
N SER A 473 0.94 -21.61 16.55
CA SER A 473 -0.46 -22.01 16.66
C SER A 473 -0.61 -23.54 16.63
N ALA A 474 0.07 -24.23 15.74
CA ALA A 474 0.09 -25.68 15.71
C ALA A 474 0.62 -26.27 17.03
N ALA A 475 1.67 -25.66 17.62
CA ALA A 475 2.25 -26.09 18.90
C ALA A 475 1.33 -25.81 20.10
N SER A 476 0.53 -24.74 20.06
CA SER A 476 -0.41 -24.38 21.14
C SER A 476 -1.78 -25.07 21.03
N GLY A 477 -2.01 -25.85 19.94
CA GLY A 477 -3.30 -26.49 19.66
C GLY A 477 -4.41 -25.50 19.32
N SER A 478 -4.09 -24.23 19.10
CA SER A 478 -5.06 -23.21 18.69
C SER A 478 -5.36 -23.33 17.20
N ASN A 479 -6.63 -23.23 16.82
CA ASN A 479 -7.03 -23.20 15.42
C ASN A 479 -6.83 -21.78 14.85
N VAL A 480 -5.94 -21.62 13.87
CA VAL A 480 -5.73 -20.36 13.12
C VAL A 480 -6.67 -20.25 11.91
N GLY A 481 -7.51 -21.27 11.69
CA GLY A 481 -8.42 -21.29 10.55
C GLY A 481 -9.45 -20.19 10.61
N ASP A 482 -9.70 -19.56 9.48
CA ASP A 482 -10.76 -18.58 9.32
C ASP A 482 -12.09 -19.29 9.03
N MET A 483 -12.97 -19.31 10.01
CA MET A 483 -14.26 -20.00 9.93
C MET A 483 -15.21 -19.44 8.87
N ARG A 484 -14.90 -18.30 8.27
CA ARG A 484 -15.64 -17.79 7.10
C ARG A 484 -15.46 -18.69 5.86
N GLY A 485 -14.43 -19.50 5.82
CA GLY A 485 -14.20 -20.50 4.76
C GLY A 485 -15.05 -21.77 4.90
N GLY A 486 -15.72 -21.96 6.03
CA GLY A 486 -16.57 -23.11 6.36
C GLY A 486 -16.40 -23.57 7.81
N SER A 487 -17.40 -24.29 8.33
CA SER A 487 -17.41 -24.81 9.71
C SER A 487 -16.29 -25.81 10.00
N ASP A 488 -15.80 -26.50 8.96
CA ASP A 488 -14.80 -27.56 9.07
C ASP A 488 -13.37 -27.07 8.74
N VAL A 489 -13.13 -25.77 8.80
CA VAL A 489 -11.79 -25.18 8.62
C VAL A 489 -10.96 -25.45 9.87
N ASN A 490 -9.89 -26.22 9.71
CA ASN A 490 -8.93 -26.53 10.77
C ASN A 490 -7.51 -26.61 10.20
N SER A 491 -6.70 -25.60 10.47
CA SER A 491 -5.35 -25.47 9.93
C SER A 491 -4.43 -26.63 10.31
N GLY A 492 -4.51 -27.13 11.55
CA GLY A 492 -3.68 -28.25 12.02
C GLY A 492 -4.03 -29.57 11.31
N GLN A 493 -5.31 -29.89 11.20
CA GLN A 493 -5.77 -31.08 10.48
C GLN A 493 -5.50 -30.97 8.97
N GLN A 494 -5.61 -29.78 8.39
CA GLN A 494 -5.30 -29.55 6.98
C GLN A 494 -3.81 -29.76 6.68
N ILE A 495 -2.92 -29.31 7.55
CA ILE A 495 -1.47 -29.60 7.44
C ILE A 495 -1.23 -31.10 7.58
N ALA A 496 -1.87 -31.77 8.54
CA ALA A 496 -1.76 -33.21 8.69
C ALA A 496 -2.24 -33.96 7.43
N PHE A 497 -3.33 -33.54 6.81
CA PHE A 497 -3.82 -34.07 5.54
C PHE A 497 -2.78 -33.92 4.41
N ILE A 498 -2.17 -32.73 4.27
CA ILE A 498 -1.13 -32.47 3.25
C ILE A 498 0.09 -33.37 3.46
N LEU A 499 0.51 -33.53 4.72
CA LEU A 499 1.68 -34.35 5.05
C LEU A 499 1.40 -35.86 4.92
N ALA A 500 0.17 -36.30 5.15
CA ALA A 500 -0.24 -37.69 5.02
C ALA A 500 -0.28 -38.16 3.56
N ASP A 501 -0.74 -37.28 2.65
CA ASP A 501 -0.80 -37.57 1.21
C ASP A 501 -0.40 -36.33 0.36
N PRO A 502 0.93 -36.06 0.23
CA PRO A 502 1.43 -34.96 -0.55
C PRO A 502 1.09 -35.04 -2.04
N LEU A 503 0.95 -36.27 -2.60
CA LEU A 503 0.60 -36.45 -4.00
C LEU A 503 -0.85 -36.02 -4.26
N ARG A 504 -1.76 -36.39 -3.37
CA ARG A 504 -3.15 -35.96 -3.43
C ARG A 504 -3.27 -34.43 -3.34
N TYR A 505 -2.49 -33.82 -2.46
CA TYR A 505 -2.45 -32.36 -2.37
C TYR A 505 -1.88 -31.72 -3.65
N ALA A 506 -0.84 -32.28 -4.25
CA ALA A 506 -0.30 -31.82 -5.52
C ALA A 506 -1.34 -31.90 -6.66
N GLU A 507 -2.15 -32.96 -6.69
CA GLU A 507 -3.28 -33.09 -7.64
C GLU A 507 -4.33 -31.99 -7.41
N ILE A 508 -4.71 -31.72 -6.15
CA ILE A 508 -5.68 -30.66 -5.80
C ILE A 508 -5.15 -29.30 -6.28
N LEU A 509 -3.87 -29.02 -6.00
CA LEU A 509 -3.24 -27.78 -6.41
C LEU A 509 -3.14 -27.65 -7.94
N ALA A 510 -2.75 -28.70 -8.64
CA ALA A 510 -2.70 -28.74 -10.10
C ALA A 510 -4.10 -28.55 -10.74
N ASN A 511 -5.12 -29.22 -10.19
CA ASN A 511 -6.48 -29.05 -10.61
C ASN A 511 -6.97 -27.60 -10.38
N TYR A 512 -6.67 -27.03 -9.21
CA TYR A 512 -7.00 -25.64 -8.92
C TYR A 512 -6.31 -24.67 -9.90
N PHE A 513 -5.02 -24.87 -10.20
CA PHE A 513 -4.31 -24.05 -11.19
C PHE A 513 -4.92 -24.15 -12.58
N SER A 514 -5.28 -25.35 -13.03
CA SER A 514 -5.85 -25.57 -14.34
C SER A 514 -7.25 -24.98 -14.48
N THR A 515 -8.08 -25.10 -13.46
CA THR A 515 -9.49 -24.63 -13.49
C THR A 515 -9.62 -23.16 -13.19
N TYR A 516 -8.72 -22.57 -12.39
CA TYR A 516 -8.82 -21.18 -11.95
C TYR A 516 -7.85 -20.26 -12.69
N TYR A 517 -6.55 -20.52 -12.63
CA TYR A 517 -5.54 -19.60 -13.20
C TYR A 517 -5.36 -19.75 -14.71
N LEU A 518 -5.49 -20.96 -15.25
CA LEU A 518 -5.44 -21.17 -16.71
C LEU A 518 -6.79 -20.90 -17.40
N ASN A 519 -7.86 -20.77 -16.64
CA ASN A 519 -9.15 -20.37 -17.18
C ASN A 519 -9.21 -18.85 -17.38
N PRO A 520 -9.35 -18.33 -18.61
CA PRO A 520 -9.41 -16.88 -18.84
C PRO A 520 -10.58 -16.21 -18.14
N MET A 521 -11.67 -16.94 -17.86
CA MET A 521 -12.87 -16.42 -17.18
C MET A 521 -12.57 -15.96 -15.77
N THR A 522 -11.76 -16.70 -15.03
CA THR A 522 -11.44 -16.44 -13.64
C THR A 522 -10.10 -15.71 -13.49
N SER A 523 -9.11 -16.03 -14.33
CA SER A 523 -7.81 -15.41 -14.25
C SER A 523 -7.80 -13.92 -14.61
N SER A 524 -8.69 -13.46 -15.51
CA SER A 524 -8.79 -12.04 -15.89
C SER A 524 -9.30 -11.12 -14.78
N GLU A 525 -9.89 -11.68 -13.73
CA GLU A 525 -10.40 -10.91 -12.59
C GLU A 525 -9.30 -10.12 -11.84
N TYR A 526 -8.00 -10.46 -12.01
CA TYR A 526 -6.93 -9.62 -11.47
C TYR A 526 -6.98 -8.18 -12.02
N ALA A 527 -7.55 -7.98 -13.21
CA ALA A 527 -7.61 -6.69 -13.88
C ALA A 527 -8.92 -5.95 -13.65
N PHE A 528 -10.05 -6.65 -13.60
CA PHE A 528 -11.41 -6.08 -13.63
C PHE A 528 -12.33 -6.71 -12.59
N ASN A 529 -11.96 -6.71 -11.34
CA ASN A 529 -12.79 -7.19 -10.24
C ASN A 529 -12.96 -6.10 -9.17
N PHE A 530 -14.20 -5.72 -8.90
CA PHE A 530 -14.60 -4.72 -7.94
C PHE A 530 -15.26 -5.34 -6.70
N ALA A 531 -14.81 -6.50 -6.29
CA ALA A 531 -15.33 -7.23 -5.14
C ALA A 531 -16.86 -7.43 -5.21
N TYR A 532 -17.58 -6.95 -4.20
CA TYR A 532 -19.04 -7.09 -4.13
C TYR A 532 -19.81 -6.24 -5.16
N LEU A 533 -19.15 -5.28 -5.81
CA LEU A 533 -19.72 -4.57 -6.95
C LEU A 533 -19.67 -5.41 -8.24
N GLY A 534 -18.97 -6.53 -8.21
CA GLY A 534 -18.93 -7.53 -9.27
C GLY A 534 -17.75 -7.40 -10.24
N ALA A 535 -17.64 -8.40 -11.12
CA ALA A 535 -16.66 -8.42 -12.21
C ALA A 535 -17.31 -7.93 -13.52
N LEU A 536 -16.61 -7.10 -14.28
CA LEU A 536 -17.10 -6.57 -15.57
C LEU A 536 -17.56 -7.69 -16.51
N ALA A 537 -16.76 -8.73 -16.63
CA ALA A 537 -17.07 -9.85 -17.49
C ALA A 537 -18.42 -10.52 -17.15
N ALA A 538 -18.78 -10.56 -15.86
CA ALA A 538 -20.04 -11.13 -15.40
C ALA A 538 -21.26 -10.24 -15.75
N GLN A 539 -21.05 -8.95 -15.93
CA GLN A 539 -22.12 -7.97 -16.18
C GLN A 539 -22.42 -7.77 -17.68
N ILE A 540 -21.50 -8.17 -18.57
CA ILE A 540 -21.68 -8.03 -20.01
C ILE A 540 -22.57 -9.18 -20.52
N SER A 541 -23.76 -8.84 -21.06
CA SER A 541 -24.72 -9.82 -21.58
C SER A 541 -24.31 -10.44 -22.91
N VAL A 542 -23.43 -9.77 -23.69
CA VAL A 542 -23.01 -10.22 -25.00
C VAL A 542 -21.81 -11.15 -24.91
N ASN A 543 -21.97 -12.44 -25.22
CA ASN A 543 -20.91 -13.45 -25.07
C ASN A 543 -19.61 -13.15 -25.82
N ALA A 544 -19.67 -12.54 -27.00
CA ALA A 544 -18.46 -12.16 -27.74
C ALA A 544 -17.65 -11.04 -27.05
N LEU A 545 -18.35 -10.03 -26.53
CA LEU A 545 -17.73 -8.96 -25.76
C LEU A 545 -17.17 -9.46 -24.41
N ARG A 546 -17.89 -10.38 -23.76
CA ARG A 546 -17.46 -11.05 -22.55
C ARG A 546 -16.11 -11.77 -22.75
N GLY A 547 -16.03 -12.60 -23.81
CA GLY A 547 -14.79 -13.29 -24.15
C GLY A 547 -13.62 -12.34 -24.47
N LEU A 548 -13.91 -11.26 -25.21
CA LEU A 548 -12.88 -10.24 -25.50
C LEU A 548 -12.37 -9.55 -24.23
N VAL A 549 -13.25 -9.12 -23.34
CA VAL A 549 -12.89 -8.45 -22.08
C VAL A 549 -12.07 -9.38 -21.17
N GLN A 550 -12.33 -10.68 -21.21
CA GLN A 550 -11.58 -11.66 -20.42
C GLN A 550 -10.16 -11.88 -20.93
N VAL A 551 -9.93 -11.87 -22.23
CA VAL A 551 -8.60 -12.12 -22.82
C VAL A 551 -7.79 -10.82 -22.94
N LEU A 552 -8.44 -9.68 -23.08
CA LEU A 552 -7.82 -8.38 -23.33
C LEU A 552 -6.76 -8.00 -22.27
N PRO A 553 -6.99 -8.14 -20.95
CA PRO A 553 -5.98 -7.79 -19.94
C PRO A 553 -4.69 -8.58 -20.07
N ALA A 554 -4.80 -9.89 -20.28
CA ALA A 554 -3.63 -10.76 -20.44
C ALA A 554 -2.85 -10.40 -21.72
N LEU A 555 -3.56 -10.17 -22.83
CA LEU A 555 -2.96 -9.73 -24.08
C LEU A 555 -2.27 -8.37 -23.93
N CYS A 556 -2.92 -7.39 -23.33
CA CYS A 556 -2.35 -6.08 -23.07
C CYS A 556 -1.11 -6.18 -22.17
N LEU A 557 -1.18 -6.98 -21.12
CA LEU A 557 -0.04 -7.20 -20.20
C LEU A 557 1.15 -7.82 -20.92
N MET A 558 0.92 -8.83 -21.76
CA MET A 558 1.96 -9.43 -22.61
C MET A 558 2.56 -8.41 -23.59
N LEU A 559 1.72 -7.67 -24.28
CA LEU A 559 2.18 -6.67 -25.26
C LEU A 559 2.98 -5.55 -24.57
N VAL A 560 2.51 -5.00 -23.45
CA VAL A 560 3.25 -3.97 -22.69
C VAL A 560 4.56 -4.53 -22.15
N GLY A 561 4.56 -5.75 -21.63
CA GLY A 561 5.76 -6.39 -21.11
C GLY A 561 6.82 -6.66 -22.19
N LEU A 562 6.39 -7.17 -23.37
CA LEU A 562 7.28 -7.49 -24.50
C LEU A 562 7.79 -6.26 -25.24
N PHE A 563 6.88 -5.30 -25.53
CA PHE A 563 7.16 -4.15 -26.39
C PHE A 563 7.52 -2.88 -25.64
N SER A 564 7.62 -2.91 -24.30
CA SER A 564 8.18 -1.76 -23.59
C SER A 564 9.65 -1.60 -24.03
N ALA A 565 9.89 -0.54 -24.78
CA ALA A 565 11.16 -0.30 -25.47
C ALA A 565 12.37 -0.08 -24.55
N ASP A 566 12.10 0.18 -23.28
CA ASP A 566 13.12 0.25 -22.24
C ASP A 566 13.40 -1.17 -21.73
N SER A 567 13.93 -2.05 -22.60
CA SER A 567 14.35 -3.39 -22.20
C SER A 567 15.46 -3.27 -21.14
N ILE A 568 15.37 -4.10 -20.11
CA ILE A 568 16.53 -4.37 -19.25
C ILE A 568 17.66 -4.77 -20.22
N SER A 569 18.80 -4.09 -20.16
CA SER A 569 19.90 -4.29 -21.10
C SER A 569 20.23 -5.78 -21.22
N VAL A 570 19.80 -6.39 -22.33
CA VAL A 570 19.70 -7.85 -22.50
C VAL A 570 21.04 -8.51 -22.76
N LYS A 571 22.10 -7.76 -22.98
CA LYS A 571 23.43 -8.35 -23.13
C LYS A 571 23.82 -9.27 -21.96
N HIS A 572 23.09 -9.20 -20.84
CA HIS A 572 23.38 -9.94 -19.61
C HIS A 572 22.21 -10.73 -19.00
N ALA A 573 20.99 -10.59 -19.52
CA ALA A 573 19.83 -11.35 -19.04
C ALA A 573 19.68 -12.66 -19.83
N GLY A 574 20.47 -13.64 -19.45
CA GLY A 574 20.39 -14.99 -20.04
C GLY A 574 19.12 -15.76 -19.59
N PRO A 575 18.87 -16.95 -20.15
CA PRO A 575 17.69 -17.79 -19.82
C PRO A 575 17.56 -18.10 -18.33
N ALA A 576 18.64 -18.06 -17.56
CA ALA A 576 18.64 -18.26 -16.12
C ALA A 576 17.77 -17.23 -15.38
N TYR A 577 17.76 -15.98 -15.80
CA TYR A 577 16.92 -14.95 -15.18
C TYR A 577 15.43 -15.17 -15.45
N PHE A 578 15.11 -15.58 -16.69
CA PHE A 578 13.75 -15.98 -17.06
C PHE A 578 13.27 -17.17 -16.19
N LEU A 579 14.06 -18.23 -16.11
CA LEU A 579 13.70 -19.42 -15.34
C LEU A 579 13.56 -19.10 -13.84
N TRP A 580 14.47 -18.30 -13.29
CA TRP A 580 14.41 -17.91 -11.88
C TRP A 580 13.20 -17.03 -11.56
N ALA A 581 12.89 -16.03 -12.38
CA ALA A 581 11.70 -15.19 -12.20
C ALA A 581 10.41 -16.01 -12.36
N SER A 582 10.37 -16.95 -13.31
CA SER A 582 9.25 -17.87 -13.49
C SER A 582 9.08 -18.79 -12.28
N PHE A 583 10.17 -19.30 -11.74
CA PHE A 583 10.15 -20.09 -10.50
C PHE A 583 9.60 -19.27 -9.33
N VAL A 584 10.12 -18.05 -9.10
CA VAL A 584 9.63 -17.16 -8.02
C VAL A 584 8.14 -16.88 -8.19
N PHE A 585 7.68 -16.62 -9.43
CA PHE A 585 6.28 -16.38 -9.72
C PHE A 585 5.42 -17.59 -9.36
N LEU A 586 5.71 -18.75 -9.94
CA LEU A 586 4.93 -19.98 -9.74
C LEU A 586 4.97 -20.45 -8.28
N PHE A 587 6.14 -20.37 -7.66
CA PHE A 587 6.30 -20.75 -6.24
C PHE A 587 5.48 -19.84 -5.33
N THR A 588 5.48 -18.53 -5.58
CA THR A 588 4.68 -17.60 -4.76
C THR A 588 3.18 -17.82 -4.96
N VAL A 589 2.73 -18.05 -6.19
CA VAL A 589 1.32 -18.37 -6.47
C VAL A 589 0.90 -19.66 -5.78
N ALA A 590 1.74 -20.70 -5.84
CA ALA A 590 1.50 -21.97 -5.13
C ALA A 590 1.45 -21.76 -3.62
N LEU A 591 2.37 -20.96 -3.07
CA LEU A 591 2.41 -20.66 -1.64
C LEU A 591 1.18 -19.88 -1.16
N VAL A 592 0.68 -18.91 -1.95
CA VAL A 592 -0.57 -18.19 -1.65
C VAL A 592 -1.75 -19.16 -1.64
N ALA A 593 -1.87 -20.02 -2.64
CA ALA A 593 -2.92 -21.02 -2.69
C ALA A 593 -2.84 -21.99 -1.51
N THR A 594 -1.61 -22.45 -1.16
CA THR A 594 -1.36 -23.32 -0.01
C THR A 594 -1.74 -22.65 1.31
N ALA A 595 -1.38 -21.38 1.50
CA ALA A 595 -1.73 -20.63 2.69
C ALA A 595 -3.26 -20.55 2.89
N LEU A 596 -4.01 -20.32 1.82
CA LEU A 596 -5.49 -20.29 1.86
C LEU A 596 -6.09 -21.69 1.96
N TYR A 597 -5.45 -22.69 1.38
CA TYR A 597 -5.87 -24.08 1.58
C TYR A 597 -5.77 -24.49 3.05
N VAL A 598 -4.72 -24.06 3.73
CA VAL A 598 -4.50 -24.35 5.16
C VAL A 598 -5.40 -23.52 6.07
N SER A 599 -5.60 -22.22 5.77
CA SER A 599 -6.25 -21.30 6.71
C SER A 599 -7.72 -21.00 6.41
N PHE A 600 -8.21 -21.29 5.19
CA PHE A 600 -9.54 -20.87 4.74
C PHE A 600 -10.33 -21.97 4.04
N THR A 601 -9.77 -23.17 3.86
CA THR A 601 -10.45 -24.26 3.15
C THR A 601 -10.81 -25.38 4.13
N PRO A 602 -12.03 -25.95 4.07
CA PRO A 602 -12.40 -27.14 4.83
C PRO A 602 -11.42 -28.28 4.62
N VAL A 603 -11.18 -29.08 5.69
CA VAL A 603 -10.19 -30.15 5.67
C VAL A 603 -10.44 -31.16 4.55
N GLY A 604 -9.43 -31.39 3.71
CA GLY A 604 -9.48 -32.40 2.64
C GLY A 604 -10.33 -32.02 1.43
N LEU A 605 -10.84 -30.80 1.34
CA LEU A 605 -11.61 -30.35 0.17
C LEU A 605 -10.77 -30.44 -1.11
N GLY A 606 -11.38 -30.90 -2.20
CA GLY A 606 -10.71 -31.11 -3.50
C GLY A 606 -10.39 -29.83 -4.30
N THR A 607 -10.59 -28.65 -3.71
CA THR A 607 -10.29 -27.36 -4.32
C THR A 607 -9.81 -26.36 -3.25
N VAL A 608 -9.33 -25.19 -3.66
CA VAL A 608 -8.86 -24.12 -2.75
C VAL A 608 -9.93 -23.03 -2.66
N ASN A 609 -10.41 -22.75 -1.44
CA ASN A 609 -11.35 -21.67 -1.18
C ASN A 609 -10.62 -20.34 -0.91
N GLY A 610 -11.28 -19.21 -1.20
CA GLY A 610 -10.82 -17.86 -0.85
C GLY A 610 -9.65 -17.33 -1.67
N CYS A 611 -9.03 -18.13 -2.55
CA CYS A 611 -7.93 -17.68 -3.38
C CYS A 611 -8.46 -16.97 -4.63
N GLN A 612 -8.08 -15.72 -4.79
CA GLN A 612 -8.57 -14.83 -5.83
C GLN A 612 -7.44 -14.39 -6.77
N SER A 613 -7.76 -14.14 -8.05
CA SER A 613 -6.76 -13.73 -9.05
C SER A 613 -6.09 -12.38 -8.73
N ARG A 614 -6.71 -11.50 -7.93
CA ARG A 614 -6.09 -10.25 -7.45
C ARG A 614 -4.77 -10.46 -6.69
N TYR A 615 -4.57 -11.66 -6.13
CA TYR A 615 -3.31 -11.99 -5.46
C TYR A 615 -2.11 -12.11 -6.41
N LEU A 616 -2.33 -12.07 -7.72
CA LEU A 616 -1.26 -11.95 -8.72
C LEU A 616 -0.68 -10.53 -8.79
N LEU A 617 -1.45 -9.48 -8.42
CA LEU A 617 -1.05 -8.07 -8.61
C LEU A 617 0.33 -7.71 -8.07
N PRO A 618 0.74 -8.09 -6.84
CA PRO A 618 2.08 -7.78 -6.34
C PRO A 618 3.22 -8.43 -7.13
N LEU A 619 2.93 -9.53 -7.86
CA LEU A 619 3.90 -10.32 -8.61
C LEU A 619 4.09 -9.82 -10.05
N LEU A 620 3.07 -9.16 -10.62
CA LEU A 620 3.05 -8.84 -12.05
C LEU A 620 4.28 -8.00 -12.47
N VAL A 621 4.56 -6.89 -11.80
CA VAL A 621 5.71 -6.06 -12.16
C VAL A 621 7.03 -6.77 -11.86
N PRO A 622 7.29 -7.29 -10.64
CA PRO A 622 8.56 -7.90 -10.31
C PRO A 622 8.94 -9.07 -11.23
N CYS A 623 8.02 -10.00 -11.45
CA CYS A 623 8.32 -11.21 -12.21
C CYS A 623 8.26 -10.99 -13.72
N LEU A 624 7.22 -10.30 -14.22
CA LEU A 624 7.06 -10.08 -15.65
C LEU A 624 8.12 -9.17 -16.26
N SER A 625 8.77 -8.32 -15.46
CA SER A 625 9.93 -7.54 -15.91
C SER A 625 11.05 -8.41 -16.49
N PHE A 626 11.21 -9.63 -15.99
CA PHE A 626 12.19 -10.60 -16.48
C PHE A 626 11.59 -11.65 -17.39
N ILE A 627 10.38 -12.13 -17.13
CA ILE A 627 9.69 -13.14 -17.94
C ILE A 627 9.39 -12.59 -19.34
N LEU A 628 8.90 -11.37 -19.43
CA LEU A 628 8.56 -10.71 -20.69
C LEU A 628 9.70 -9.82 -21.23
N ASN A 629 10.95 -10.15 -20.94
CA ASN A 629 12.10 -9.38 -21.37
C ASN A 629 12.71 -9.95 -22.65
N GLN A 630 12.23 -9.51 -23.83
CA GLN A 630 12.74 -9.96 -25.14
C GLN A 630 13.36 -8.79 -25.90
N SER A 631 14.66 -8.92 -26.22
CA SER A 631 15.40 -7.89 -26.95
C SER A 631 15.19 -7.90 -28.47
N ARG A 632 14.67 -9.01 -29.01
CA ARG A 632 14.56 -9.25 -30.47
C ARG A 632 13.32 -8.64 -31.11
N LEU A 633 12.34 -8.20 -30.32
CA LEU A 633 11.07 -7.67 -30.79
C LEU A 633 10.96 -6.14 -30.65
N VAL A 634 12.09 -5.44 -30.62
CA VAL A 634 12.09 -3.96 -30.58
C VAL A 634 11.70 -3.46 -31.98
N PHE A 635 10.44 -3.18 -32.17
CA PHE A 635 9.97 -2.38 -33.30
C PHE A 635 10.35 -0.92 -33.03
N GLY A 636 11.05 -0.27 -33.96
CA GLY A 636 11.46 1.14 -33.90
C GLY A 636 10.33 2.09 -33.47
N ASP A 637 10.26 3.33 -33.78
CA ASP A 637 9.33 4.41 -33.34
C ASP A 637 7.87 4.08 -32.95
N SER A 638 7.49 2.82 -32.93
CA SER A 638 6.21 2.26 -32.47
C SER A 638 5.95 2.37 -30.96
N LYS A 639 6.90 2.91 -30.17
CA LYS A 639 6.74 3.22 -28.73
C LYS A 639 5.47 4.02 -28.44
N ARG A 640 5.18 5.00 -29.28
CA ARG A 640 3.98 5.85 -29.21
C ARG A 640 2.72 5.08 -29.53
N PHE A 641 2.79 4.22 -30.55
CA PHE A 641 1.64 3.43 -31.02
C PHE A 641 1.21 2.40 -29.97
N ILE A 642 2.15 1.73 -29.32
CA ILE A 642 1.87 0.73 -28.26
C ILE A 642 1.25 1.40 -27.03
N LEU A 643 1.78 2.55 -26.60
CA LEU A 643 1.20 3.28 -25.48
C LEU A 643 -0.23 3.76 -25.80
N ILE A 644 -0.46 4.28 -27.02
CA ILE A 644 -1.78 4.71 -27.47
C ILE A 644 -2.74 3.53 -27.62
N CYS A 645 -2.30 2.42 -28.25
CA CYS A 645 -3.16 1.28 -28.51
C CYS A 645 -3.47 0.42 -27.28
N LEU A 646 -2.64 0.51 -26.22
CA LEU A 646 -2.79 -0.32 -25.03
C LEU A 646 -3.31 0.45 -23.81
N VAL A 647 -2.73 1.61 -23.52
CA VAL A 647 -3.18 2.41 -22.36
C VAL A 647 -4.54 3.03 -22.65
N PHE A 648 -4.78 3.48 -23.86
CA PHE A 648 -6.04 4.14 -24.24
C PHE A 648 -7.26 3.21 -24.22
N PRO A 649 -7.27 2.05 -24.91
CA PRO A 649 -8.40 1.13 -24.83
C PRO A 649 -8.58 0.54 -23.45
N PHE A 650 -7.49 0.35 -22.70
CA PHE A 650 -7.54 -0.19 -21.36
C PHE A 650 -8.14 0.82 -20.38
N THR A 651 -7.69 2.08 -20.46
CA THR A 651 -8.27 3.19 -19.69
C THR A 651 -9.74 3.40 -20.09
N LEU A 652 -10.05 3.33 -21.38
CA LEU A 652 -11.41 3.44 -21.88
C LEU A 652 -12.30 2.28 -21.42
N ALA A 653 -11.80 1.04 -21.46
CA ALA A 653 -12.49 -0.13 -20.92
C ALA A 653 -12.73 0.00 -19.42
N THR A 654 -11.71 0.45 -18.66
CA THR A 654 -11.80 0.75 -17.23
C THR A 654 -12.90 1.77 -16.96
N ILE A 655 -12.95 2.84 -17.74
CA ILE A 655 -13.91 3.93 -17.60
C ILE A 655 -15.32 3.47 -17.99
N CYS A 656 -15.46 2.68 -19.06
CA CYS A 656 -16.75 2.09 -19.43
C CYS A 656 -17.28 1.16 -18.35
N GLU A 657 -16.40 0.40 -17.69
CA GLU A 657 -16.76 -0.45 -16.55
C GLU A 657 -17.25 0.36 -15.37
N PHE A 658 -16.57 1.44 -15.03
CA PHE A 658 -17.00 2.36 -13.99
C PHE A 658 -18.40 2.91 -14.24
N VAL A 659 -18.69 3.31 -15.48
CA VAL A 659 -20.02 3.81 -15.84
C VAL A 659 -21.07 2.72 -15.75
N LEU A 660 -20.75 1.50 -16.18
CA LEU A 660 -21.69 0.38 -16.10
C LEU A 660 -21.96 -0.04 -14.64
N VAL A 661 -20.93 -0.04 -13.80
CA VAL A 661 -21.06 -0.37 -12.38
C VAL A 661 -21.75 0.76 -11.62
N ILE A 662 -21.37 2.02 -11.86
CA ILE A 662 -21.94 3.19 -11.20
C ILE A 662 -23.31 3.52 -11.76
N GLY A 663 -23.55 3.36 -13.06
CA GLY A 663 -24.87 3.57 -13.67
C GLY A 663 -25.95 2.59 -13.17
N LYS A 664 -25.55 1.48 -12.56
CA LYS A 664 -26.47 0.60 -11.82
C LYS A 664 -26.63 1.00 -10.35
N CYS A 665 -25.69 1.78 -9.81
CA CYS A 665 -25.71 2.26 -8.42
C CYS A 665 -26.26 3.71 -8.31
N CYS A 666 -26.46 4.40 -9.41
CA CYS A 666 -27.00 5.76 -9.53
C CYS A 666 -28.17 5.76 -10.50
#